data_83e3be12314dbe089da4a6d2658dd1a6
#
_entry.id   83e3be12314dbe089da4a6d2658dd1a6
#
_cell.length_a   1.000
_cell.length_b   1.000
_cell.length_c   1.000
_cell.angle_alpha   90.00
_cell.angle_beta   90.00
_cell.angle_gamma   90.00
#
_symmetry.space_group_name_H-M   'P 1'
#
loop_
_entity.id
_entity.type
_entity.pdbx_description
1 polymer ?
#
loop_
_entity_poly.entity_id
_entity_poly.type
_entity_poly.pdbx_seq_one_letter_code
_entity_poly.pdbx_strand_id
1 'polypeptide(L)'
;MHRFDLDRIGAGLPVAAARDEIERAALSGACVITAPPGTGKTTFVPPLVANLAAQRGGGRVLLTQPRRVAVRAAARRIAELDGADGGEPRDANGVNDTRATNGTRARVGGPVGFTVRGERRVGPDMRLEVLTPGVLLRRLVADPELHGVDAVILDEVHERSVDGDLLLGLLAEVRALRGDLVLIAMSATLDAAGIAALLGDGAQDPAPIVEVPSPLHPLRVGYAPFDGARLDERGVTRAYLAHLADVAATAQADEGCDALVFVPGAREVDEVVRLLRDGAGSWAGTRAGAAGSFGRAGDGPGSRGPGADRGAPRDRQSPPRIDVLPLHGRIPAREQDRAVRGRGSGDPPRIVVSTSLAESSLTVPGVRLVIDSGLSREVRRDRGRDMTGLVTVSASRASAEQRAGRAARQGPGRAVRVYSPTDFARMPAAAAPEIASADLTDAALLLAAWGTPGGAGLALPTPPPAVSMEVAVEVLRSLELVDGSGRITSLGERVARLPVGAREARALLAGAQQLGDVELVGGIVAAISDDHRESGADLASLLRELRSGRAPGADRWRREARRLAGIARAEMAGEATGAATHRTAASAPGAVVALSRPEWIARRTGEHSRSYLFASGTRAALPEGSGLIGSEWIAVREVQRASGRSADGTGAVIRLAAHLDVDDALL
;
A
#
# COMPACT_ATOMS: atom_id res chain seq x y z
N MET A 1 -28.65 -5.31 19.22
CA MET A 1 -27.62 -5.45 18.18
C MET A 1 -27.54 -4.15 17.40
N HIS A 2 -26.34 -3.55 17.17
CA HIS A 2 -26.22 -2.25 16.47
C HIS A 2 -26.76 -2.36 15.04
N ARG A 3 -27.52 -1.35 14.61
CA ARG A 3 -28.02 -1.19 13.24
C ARG A 3 -27.50 0.12 12.69
N PHE A 4 -26.84 0.06 11.54
CA PHE A 4 -26.30 1.22 10.87
C PHE A 4 -27.40 2.09 10.26
N ASP A 5 -27.29 3.41 10.38
CA ASP A 5 -28.20 4.38 9.78
C ASP A 5 -27.84 4.59 8.29
N LEU A 6 -28.47 3.78 7.43
CA LEU A 6 -28.19 3.79 5.99
C LEU A 6 -28.64 5.07 5.30
N ASP A 7 -29.67 5.73 5.80
CA ASP A 7 -30.18 6.96 5.19
C ASP A 7 -29.18 8.10 5.43
N ARG A 8 -28.60 8.14 6.63
CA ARG A 8 -27.55 9.09 6.98
C ARG A 8 -26.23 8.77 6.27
N ILE A 9 -25.79 7.51 6.28
CA ILE A 9 -24.53 7.07 5.62
C ILE A 9 -24.63 7.27 4.11
N GLY A 10 -25.77 6.98 3.51
CA GLY A 10 -26.02 7.05 2.06
C GLY A 10 -26.33 8.45 1.54
N ALA A 11 -26.52 9.45 2.43
CA ALA A 11 -26.92 10.79 2.02
C ALA A 11 -25.92 11.40 1.02
N GLY A 12 -26.38 11.68 -0.20
CA GLY A 12 -25.57 12.24 -1.28
C GLY A 12 -24.58 11.29 -1.94
N LEU A 13 -24.60 9.99 -1.60
CA LEU A 13 -23.74 8.98 -2.23
C LEU A 13 -24.49 8.32 -3.42
N PRO A 14 -23.91 8.33 -4.64
CA PRO A 14 -24.54 7.69 -5.81
C PRO A 14 -24.88 6.21 -5.60
N VAL A 15 -24.05 5.46 -4.84
CA VAL A 15 -24.29 4.04 -4.56
C VAL A 15 -25.59 3.77 -3.81
N ALA A 16 -26.09 4.74 -3.03
CA ALA A 16 -27.32 4.59 -2.27
C ALA A 16 -28.56 4.42 -3.18
N ALA A 17 -28.53 4.93 -4.41
CA ALA A 17 -29.58 4.73 -5.40
C ALA A 17 -29.71 3.27 -5.87
N ALA A 18 -28.64 2.48 -5.77
CA ALA A 18 -28.63 1.06 -6.12
C ALA A 18 -28.90 0.12 -4.92
N ARG A 19 -29.36 0.67 -3.78
CA ARG A 19 -29.55 -0.07 -2.53
C ARG A 19 -30.30 -1.37 -2.72
N ASP A 20 -31.51 -1.33 -3.29
CA ASP A 20 -32.39 -2.49 -3.43
C ASP A 20 -31.81 -3.57 -4.36
N GLU A 21 -31.02 -3.15 -5.35
CA GLU A 21 -30.32 -4.06 -6.26
C GLU A 21 -29.14 -4.74 -5.54
N ILE A 22 -28.35 -3.98 -4.77
CA ILE A 22 -27.25 -4.51 -3.95
C ILE A 22 -27.80 -5.47 -2.88
N GLU A 23 -28.91 -5.13 -2.21
CA GLU A 23 -29.56 -6.01 -1.24
C GLU A 23 -29.98 -7.35 -1.86
N ARG A 24 -30.66 -7.31 -3.02
CA ARG A 24 -31.06 -8.53 -3.73
C ARG A 24 -29.86 -9.37 -4.16
N ALA A 25 -28.83 -8.74 -4.70
CA ALA A 25 -27.60 -9.42 -5.11
C ALA A 25 -26.84 -10.02 -3.92
N ALA A 26 -26.72 -9.32 -2.80
CA ALA A 26 -26.09 -9.85 -1.59
C ALA A 26 -26.89 -11.04 -1.00
N LEU A 27 -28.20 -11.04 -1.13
CA LEU A 27 -29.06 -12.14 -0.66
C LEU A 27 -28.90 -13.43 -1.47
N SER A 28 -28.37 -13.39 -2.70
CA SER A 28 -28.01 -14.59 -3.47
C SER A 28 -26.72 -15.28 -2.99
N GLY A 29 -26.03 -14.70 -2.01
CA GLY A 29 -24.84 -15.28 -1.39
C GLY A 29 -23.52 -14.83 -2.00
N ALA A 30 -23.48 -14.43 -3.28
CA ALA A 30 -22.30 -13.81 -3.88
C ALA A 30 -22.70 -12.76 -4.91
N CYS A 31 -21.93 -11.67 -5.02
CA CYS A 31 -22.09 -10.69 -6.09
C CYS A 31 -20.83 -9.88 -6.34
N VAL A 32 -20.78 -9.24 -7.51
CA VAL A 32 -19.77 -8.25 -7.86
C VAL A 32 -20.44 -6.88 -7.98
N ILE A 33 -19.88 -5.87 -7.31
CA ILE A 33 -20.37 -4.49 -7.41
C ILE A 33 -19.33 -3.65 -8.16
N THR A 34 -19.72 -3.16 -9.32
CA THR A 34 -18.88 -2.26 -10.10
C THR A 34 -19.38 -0.84 -9.95
N ALA A 35 -18.48 0.04 -9.57
CA ALA A 35 -18.80 1.44 -9.39
C ALA A 35 -17.56 2.30 -9.58
N PRO A 36 -17.66 3.41 -10.32
CA PRO A 36 -16.56 4.36 -10.42
C PRO A 36 -16.08 4.79 -9.03
N PRO A 37 -14.79 5.15 -8.91
CA PRO A 37 -14.26 5.62 -7.65
C PRO A 37 -14.99 6.88 -7.18
N GLY A 38 -15.33 6.95 -5.87
CA GLY A 38 -16.03 8.09 -5.27
C GLY A 38 -17.55 7.99 -5.20
N THR A 39 -18.14 6.91 -5.71
CA THR A 39 -19.58 6.62 -5.58
C THR A 39 -20.03 6.30 -4.15
N GLY A 40 -19.07 6.05 -3.25
CA GLY A 40 -19.36 5.70 -1.85
C GLY A 40 -19.50 4.18 -1.60
N LYS A 41 -19.14 3.30 -2.55
CA LYS A 41 -19.23 1.85 -2.37
C LYS A 41 -18.59 1.36 -1.07
N THR A 42 -17.34 1.74 -0.79
CA THR A 42 -16.61 1.38 0.44
C THR A 42 -17.28 1.85 1.72
N THR A 43 -18.05 2.94 1.65
CA THR A 43 -18.67 3.58 2.81
C THR A 43 -20.08 3.04 3.06
N PHE A 44 -20.83 2.74 2.01
CA PHE A 44 -22.27 2.39 2.09
C PHE A 44 -22.53 0.88 2.08
N VAL A 45 -21.85 0.12 1.20
CA VAL A 45 -22.10 -1.31 1.03
C VAL A 45 -21.82 -2.12 2.30
N PRO A 46 -20.70 -1.94 3.03
CA PRO A 46 -20.43 -2.73 4.22
C PRO A 46 -21.43 -2.53 5.37
N PRO A 47 -21.89 -1.32 5.72
CA PRO A 47 -23.00 -1.10 6.65
C PRO A 47 -24.31 -1.74 6.20
N LEU A 48 -24.63 -1.66 4.90
CA LEU A 48 -25.83 -2.30 4.33
C LEU A 48 -25.79 -3.82 4.57
N VAL A 49 -24.68 -4.46 4.21
CA VAL A 49 -24.49 -5.92 4.40
C VAL A 49 -24.49 -6.29 5.88
N ALA A 50 -23.92 -5.45 6.76
CA ALA A 50 -23.95 -5.67 8.21
C ALA A 50 -25.40 -5.62 8.77
N ASN A 51 -26.24 -4.75 8.23
CA ASN A 51 -27.67 -4.73 8.59
C ASN A 51 -28.42 -5.97 8.08
N LEU A 52 -28.10 -6.47 6.88
CA LEU A 52 -28.68 -7.72 6.34
C LEU A 52 -28.24 -8.93 7.19
N ALA A 53 -26.98 -9.02 7.55
CA ALA A 53 -26.46 -10.06 8.44
C ALA A 53 -27.17 -10.02 9.81
N ALA A 54 -27.39 -8.82 10.37
CA ALA A 54 -28.08 -8.65 11.64
C ALA A 54 -29.55 -9.17 11.61
N GLN A 55 -30.22 -9.06 10.48
CA GLN A 55 -31.60 -9.59 10.30
C GLN A 55 -31.65 -11.12 10.32
N ARG A 56 -30.52 -11.77 9.97
CA ARG A 56 -30.38 -13.24 9.98
C ARG A 56 -29.89 -13.81 11.30
N GLY A 57 -29.82 -13.01 12.36
CA GLY A 57 -29.32 -13.40 13.68
C GLY A 57 -27.81 -13.22 13.88
N GLY A 58 -27.18 -12.67 12.99
CA GLY A 58 -25.89 -12.53 12.49
C GLY A 58 -24.66 -12.19 13.27
N GLY A 59 -23.53 -12.54 12.70
CA GLY A 59 -22.16 -12.34 13.12
C GLY A 59 -21.53 -11.01 12.63
N ARG A 60 -20.33 -11.10 12.13
CA ARG A 60 -19.52 -9.96 11.70
C ARG A 60 -19.45 -9.88 10.19
N VAL A 61 -19.24 -8.66 9.70
CA VAL A 61 -18.87 -8.40 8.31
C VAL A 61 -17.41 -7.96 8.26
N LEU A 62 -16.65 -8.58 7.39
CA LEU A 62 -15.25 -8.23 7.14
C LEU A 62 -15.16 -7.45 5.82
N LEU A 63 -14.49 -6.30 5.85
CA LEU A 63 -14.20 -5.48 4.67
C LEU A 63 -12.69 -5.42 4.45
N THR A 64 -12.19 -5.84 3.29
CA THR A 64 -10.78 -5.66 2.97
C THR A 64 -10.51 -4.34 2.26
N GLN A 65 -9.35 -3.76 2.57
CA GLN A 65 -8.77 -2.63 1.85
C GLN A 65 -7.28 -2.91 1.59
N PRO A 66 -6.76 -2.68 0.38
CA PRO A 66 -5.40 -3.10 0.02
C PRO A 66 -4.30 -2.37 0.80
N ARG A 67 -4.61 -1.21 1.38
CA ARG A 67 -3.62 -0.35 2.03
C ARG A 67 -4.01 0.03 3.45
N ARG A 68 -3.05 -0.03 4.40
CA ARG A 68 -3.28 0.30 5.82
C ARG A 68 -3.92 1.68 6.05
N VAL A 69 -3.54 2.67 5.23
CA VAL A 69 -4.11 4.03 5.31
C VAL A 69 -5.58 4.01 4.91
N ALA A 70 -5.93 3.28 3.86
CA ALA A 70 -7.30 3.13 3.39
C ALA A 70 -8.17 2.39 4.42
N VAL A 71 -7.65 1.34 5.06
CA VAL A 71 -8.32 0.63 6.17
C VAL A 71 -8.73 1.60 7.28
N ARG A 72 -7.78 2.41 7.78
CA ARG A 72 -8.05 3.39 8.84
C ARG A 72 -9.03 4.48 8.39
N ALA A 73 -8.87 4.96 7.17
CA ALA A 73 -9.74 6.00 6.62
C ALA A 73 -11.18 5.49 6.42
N ALA A 74 -11.36 4.29 5.89
CA ALA A 74 -12.67 3.66 5.71
C ALA A 74 -13.37 3.42 7.05
N ALA A 75 -12.68 2.79 8.02
CA ALA A 75 -13.24 2.55 9.34
C ALA A 75 -13.68 3.85 10.03
N ARG A 76 -12.83 4.88 9.99
CA ARG A 76 -13.14 6.20 10.56
C ARG A 76 -14.34 6.85 9.85
N ARG A 77 -14.33 6.83 8.52
CA ARG A 77 -15.40 7.46 7.73
C ARG A 77 -16.76 6.83 7.96
N ILE A 78 -16.83 5.49 8.00
CA ILE A 78 -18.08 4.77 8.28
C ILE A 78 -18.57 5.10 9.69
N ALA A 79 -17.70 5.06 10.70
CA ALA A 79 -18.04 5.39 12.07
C ALA A 79 -18.54 6.84 12.22
N GLU A 80 -17.90 7.80 11.54
CA GLU A 80 -18.32 9.22 11.52
C GLU A 80 -19.71 9.40 10.94
N LEU A 81 -19.99 8.76 9.82
CA LEU A 81 -21.29 8.87 9.15
C LEU A 81 -22.41 8.16 9.91
N ASP A 82 -22.12 7.06 10.53
CA ASP A 82 -23.10 6.35 11.37
C ASP A 82 -23.46 7.12 12.64
N GLY A 83 -22.55 8.02 13.11
CA GLY A 83 -22.78 8.81 14.31
C GLY A 83 -22.89 7.97 15.57
N ALA A 84 -22.34 6.78 15.56
CA ALA A 84 -22.34 5.87 16.70
C ALA A 84 -21.55 6.48 17.85
N ASP A 85 -22.22 6.92 18.90
CA ASP A 85 -21.65 7.33 20.18
C ASP A 85 -21.14 6.08 20.91
N GLY A 86 -19.99 5.57 20.51
CA GLY A 86 -19.33 4.46 21.17
C GLY A 86 -18.71 4.88 22.50
N GLY A 87 -18.85 4.05 23.54
CA GLY A 87 -18.19 4.23 24.84
C GLY A 87 -16.68 4.47 24.76
N GLU A 88 -16.06 4.85 25.85
CA GLU A 88 -14.62 5.20 25.88
C GLU A 88 -13.71 4.13 25.26
N PRO A 89 -12.76 4.52 24.38
CA PRO A 89 -11.86 3.55 23.78
C PRO A 89 -10.97 2.95 24.86
N ARG A 90 -11.07 1.65 25.03
CA ARG A 90 -10.07 0.87 25.77
C ARG A 90 -9.03 0.38 24.76
N ASP A 91 -7.75 0.64 25.02
CA ASP A 91 -6.68 -0.05 24.33
C ASP A 91 -6.67 -1.54 24.70
N ALA A 92 -5.89 -2.35 24.02
CA ALA A 92 -5.76 -3.78 24.29
C ALA A 92 -5.27 -4.09 25.71
N ASN A 93 -4.88 -3.07 26.49
CA ASN A 93 -4.39 -3.14 27.87
C ASN A 93 -5.36 -2.51 28.90
N GLY A 94 -6.56 -2.05 28.49
CA GLY A 94 -7.58 -1.50 29.38
C GLY A 94 -7.32 -0.08 29.89
N VAL A 95 -6.38 0.66 29.32
CA VAL A 95 -6.03 2.02 29.75
C VAL A 95 -6.79 3.07 28.92
N ASN A 96 -7.44 4.02 29.61
CA ASN A 96 -8.13 5.14 28.95
C ASN A 96 -7.13 6.09 28.25
N ASP A 97 -7.25 6.29 26.94
CA ASP A 97 -6.45 7.29 26.20
C ASP A 97 -7.00 8.70 26.47
N THR A 98 -6.47 9.35 27.50
CA THR A 98 -6.88 10.68 28.00
C THR A 98 -6.41 11.86 27.11
N ARG A 99 -5.82 11.61 25.92
CA ARG A 99 -5.31 12.68 25.02
C ARG A 99 -6.29 13.18 23.96
N ALA A 100 -7.58 12.86 24.07
CA ALA A 100 -8.60 13.36 23.16
C ALA A 100 -9.21 14.66 23.70
N THR A 101 -8.55 15.80 23.45
CA THR A 101 -9.14 17.12 23.68
C THR A 101 -9.97 17.59 22.48
N ASN A 102 -11.22 17.93 22.77
CA ASN A 102 -12.17 18.75 22.00
C ASN A 102 -12.67 18.24 20.64
N GLY A 103 -13.96 17.97 20.61
CA GLY A 103 -14.84 17.73 19.45
C GLY A 103 -15.31 16.29 19.37
N THR A 104 -16.60 16.09 19.21
CA THR A 104 -17.30 14.81 18.99
C THR A 104 -16.59 13.97 17.91
N ARG A 105 -15.62 13.17 18.30
CA ARG A 105 -14.89 12.26 17.41
C ARG A 105 -15.66 10.95 17.36
N ALA A 106 -16.18 10.65 16.18
CA ALA A 106 -16.65 9.31 15.83
C ALA A 106 -15.62 8.24 16.23
N ARG A 107 -16.05 7.26 17.03
CA ARG A 107 -15.14 6.36 17.73
C ARG A 107 -15.03 5.03 17.02
N VAL A 108 -13.89 4.81 16.39
CA VAL A 108 -13.48 3.47 15.94
C VAL A 108 -13.16 2.60 17.18
N GLY A 109 -13.69 1.37 17.20
CA GLY A 109 -13.58 0.45 18.34
C GLY A 109 -14.93 0.13 19.00
N GLY A 110 -16.03 0.73 18.49
CA GLY A 110 -17.41 0.34 18.76
C GLY A 110 -17.93 -0.61 17.66
N PRO A 111 -19.09 -0.30 17.04
CA PRO A 111 -19.67 -1.13 15.96
C PRO A 111 -18.75 -1.29 14.73
N VAL A 112 -17.88 -0.33 14.49
CA VAL A 112 -16.86 -0.34 13.44
C VAL A 112 -15.48 -0.45 14.07
N GLY A 113 -14.71 -1.46 13.67
CA GLY A 113 -13.33 -1.65 14.07
C GLY A 113 -12.40 -1.82 12.87
N PHE A 114 -11.10 -1.89 13.14
CA PHE A 114 -10.13 -2.24 12.10
C PHE A 114 -8.96 -3.04 12.65
N THR A 115 -8.35 -3.82 11.75
CA THR A 115 -7.11 -4.55 12.02
C THR A 115 -6.15 -4.40 10.85
N VAL A 116 -4.97 -3.88 11.13
CA VAL A 116 -3.83 -3.86 10.21
C VAL A 116 -2.59 -4.39 10.92
N ARG A 117 -1.54 -4.72 10.17
CA ARG A 117 -0.29 -5.19 10.78
C ARG A 117 0.22 -4.19 11.83
N GLY A 118 0.35 -4.66 13.07
CA GLY A 118 0.85 -3.86 14.20
C GLY A 118 -0.16 -2.91 14.85
N GLU A 119 -1.41 -2.84 14.37
CA GLU A 119 -2.45 -2.02 14.98
C GLU A 119 -3.82 -2.69 14.88
N ARG A 120 -4.51 -2.80 16.02
CA ARG A 120 -5.86 -3.35 16.12
C ARG A 120 -6.72 -2.46 17.00
N ARG A 121 -7.89 -2.05 16.46
CA ARG A 121 -8.90 -1.28 17.20
C ARG A 121 -10.25 -1.94 16.99
N VAL A 122 -10.63 -2.75 17.93
CA VAL A 122 -11.87 -3.54 17.91
C VAL A 122 -12.52 -3.50 19.29
N GLY A 123 -13.84 -3.63 19.35
CA GLY A 123 -14.61 -3.71 20.58
C GLY A 123 -15.51 -4.94 20.61
N PRO A 124 -16.15 -5.22 21.77
CA PRO A 124 -17.05 -6.38 21.92
C PRO A 124 -18.28 -6.31 21.03
N ASP A 125 -18.77 -5.10 20.74
CA ASP A 125 -19.97 -4.86 19.95
C ASP A 125 -19.69 -4.66 18.45
N MET A 126 -18.46 -5.00 18.01
CA MET A 126 -18.03 -4.81 16.63
C MET A 126 -18.87 -5.65 15.65
N ARG A 127 -19.45 -4.97 14.67
CA ARG A 127 -20.27 -5.56 13.58
C ARG A 127 -19.53 -5.55 12.26
N LEU A 128 -18.71 -4.54 12.04
CA LEU A 128 -17.93 -4.34 10.82
C LEU A 128 -16.45 -4.18 11.19
N GLU A 129 -15.62 -5.08 10.65
CA GLU A 129 -14.17 -4.99 10.79
C GLU A 129 -13.53 -4.69 9.44
N VAL A 130 -12.76 -3.60 9.37
CA VAL A 130 -11.98 -3.25 8.17
C VAL A 130 -10.55 -3.74 8.35
N LEU A 131 -10.02 -4.47 7.37
CA LEU A 131 -8.70 -5.10 7.49
C LEU A 131 -7.96 -5.15 6.14
N THR A 132 -6.66 -5.44 6.17
CA THR A 132 -5.90 -5.65 4.94
C THR A 132 -6.02 -7.11 4.46
N PRO A 133 -5.92 -7.38 3.15
CA PRO A 133 -5.98 -8.74 2.60
C PRO A 133 -5.05 -9.72 3.30
N GLY A 134 -3.79 -9.37 3.53
CA GLY A 134 -2.85 -10.25 4.21
C GLY A 134 -3.18 -10.56 5.69
N VAL A 135 -3.98 -9.73 6.37
CA VAL A 135 -4.51 -10.04 7.72
C VAL A 135 -5.63 -11.06 7.60
N LEU A 136 -6.51 -10.92 6.60
CA LEU A 136 -7.60 -11.87 6.38
C LEU A 136 -7.08 -13.24 5.92
N LEU A 137 -6.07 -13.28 5.04
CA LEU A 137 -5.43 -14.54 4.63
C LEU A 137 -4.92 -15.35 5.83
N ARG A 138 -4.21 -14.70 6.76
CA ARG A 138 -3.72 -15.38 7.97
C ARG A 138 -4.84 -15.81 8.90
N ARG A 139 -5.91 -15.03 8.99
CA ARG A 139 -7.11 -15.43 9.74
C ARG A 139 -7.75 -16.66 9.11
N LEU A 140 -7.83 -16.70 7.79
CA LEU A 140 -8.41 -17.82 7.03
C LEU A 140 -7.58 -19.11 7.22
N VAL A 141 -6.26 -19.03 7.21
CA VAL A 141 -5.38 -20.18 7.50
C VAL A 141 -5.54 -20.66 8.95
N ALA A 142 -5.79 -19.76 9.91
CA ALA A 142 -5.98 -20.11 11.32
C ALA A 142 -7.40 -20.61 11.63
N ASP A 143 -8.40 -20.14 10.90
CA ASP A 143 -9.83 -20.47 11.02
C ASP A 143 -10.43 -20.52 9.61
N PRO A 144 -10.29 -21.65 8.91
CA PRO A 144 -10.78 -21.82 7.53
C PRO A 144 -12.28 -21.64 7.38
N GLU A 145 -13.04 -21.91 8.43
CA GLU A 145 -14.50 -21.74 8.44
C GLU A 145 -14.95 -20.31 8.74
N LEU A 146 -14.04 -19.42 9.15
CA LEU A 146 -14.34 -18.04 9.55
C LEU A 146 -15.50 -17.96 10.55
N HIS A 147 -15.39 -18.68 11.66
CA HIS A 147 -16.44 -18.73 12.67
C HIS A 147 -16.90 -17.34 13.13
N GLY A 148 -18.22 -17.14 13.17
CA GLY A 148 -18.84 -15.86 13.56
C GLY A 148 -18.68 -14.73 12.52
N VAL A 149 -18.33 -15.07 11.28
CA VAL A 149 -18.33 -14.16 10.12
C VAL A 149 -19.46 -14.56 9.17
N ASP A 150 -20.36 -13.62 8.86
CA ASP A 150 -21.49 -13.83 7.96
C ASP A 150 -21.22 -13.34 6.55
N ALA A 151 -20.35 -12.32 6.41
CA ALA A 151 -20.03 -11.79 5.09
C ALA A 151 -18.58 -11.30 5.01
N VAL A 152 -18.00 -11.47 3.83
CA VAL A 152 -16.70 -10.91 3.46
C VAL A 152 -16.87 -10.03 2.22
N ILE A 153 -16.34 -8.82 2.30
CA ILE A 153 -16.37 -7.84 1.21
C ILE A 153 -14.92 -7.56 0.81
N LEU A 154 -14.55 -7.92 -0.40
CA LEU A 154 -13.25 -7.64 -0.99
C LEU A 154 -13.33 -6.36 -1.81
N ASP A 155 -12.76 -5.27 -1.31
CA ASP A 155 -12.76 -3.99 -2.04
C ASP A 155 -11.49 -3.82 -2.89
N GLU A 156 -11.61 -3.01 -3.93
CA GLU A 156 -10.55 -2.68 -4.88
C GLU A 156 -9.90 -3.92 -5.56
N VAL A 157 -10.70 -4.95 -5.85
CA VAL A 157 -10.21 -6.20 -6.46
C VAL A 157 -9.50 -5.99 -7.81
N HIS A 158 -9.76 -4.88 -8.49
CA HIS A 158 -9.09 -4.49 -9.73
C HIS A 158 -7.61 -4.08 -9.54
N GLU A 159 -7.14 -3.84 -8.30
CA GLU A 159 -5.72 -3.60 -8.04
C GLU A 159 -4.87 -4.86 -8.26
N ARG A 160 -5.48 -6.06 -8.31
CA ARG A 160 -4.86 -7.35 -8.66
C ARG A 160 -3.59 -7.64 -7.84
N SER A 161 -3.64 -7.36 -6.52
CA SER A 161 -2.57 -7.74 -5.60
C SER A 161 -2.52 -9.24 -5.37
N VAL A 162 -1.33 -9.79 -5.06
CA VAL A 162 -1.17 -11.22 -4.74
C VAL A 162 -2.13 -11.66 -3.64
N ASP A 163 -2.14 -10.94 -2.52
CA ASP A 163 -3.02 -11.25 -1.39
C ASP A 163 -4.52 -11.17 -1.75
N GLY A 164 -4.91 -10.21 -2.61
CA GLY A 164 -6.29 -10.06 -3.08
C GLY A 164 -6.73 -11.19 -4.00
N ASP A 165 -5.87 -11.57 -4.95
CA ASP A 165 -6.15 -12.67 -5.88
C ASP A 165 -6.23 -14.02 -5.15
N LEU A 166 -5.34 -14.27 -4.17
CA LEU A 166 -5.41 -15.46 -3.31
C LEU A 166 -6.71 -15.49 -2.48
N LEU A 167 -7.08 -14.37 -1.87
CA LEU A 167 -8.33 -14.29 -1.09
C LEU A 167 -9.56 -14.60 -1.93
N LEU A 168 -9.63 -14.10 -3.16
CA LEU A 168 -10.74 -14.41 -4.06
C LEU A 168 -10.89 -15.92 -4.27
N GLY A 169 -9.79 -16.63 -4.56
CA GLY A 169 -9.82 -18.08 -4.77
C GLY A 169 -10.15 -18.86 -3.50
N LEU A 170 -9.47 -18.56 -2.38
CA LEU A 170 -9.69 -19.26 -1.11
C LEU A 170 -11.11 -19.05 -0.56
N LEU A 171 -11.64 -17.83 -0.63
CA LEU A 171 -12.99 -17.52 -0.17
C LEU A 171 -14.07 -18.11 -1.08
N ALA A 172 -13.81 -18.27 -2.37
CA ALA A 172 -14.71 -19.01 -3.26
C ALA A 172 -14.82 -20.49 -2.84
N GLU A 173 -13.72 -21.15 -2.47
CA GLU A 173 -13.75 -22.51 -1.90
C GLU A 173 -14.50 -22.55 -0.55
N VAL A 174 -14.20 -21.60 0.37
CA VAL A 174 -14.90 -21.55 1.66
C VAL A 174 -16.42 -21.40 1.46
N ARG A 175 -16.83 -20.52 0.53
CA ARG A 175 -18.24 -20.33 0.22
C ARG A 175 -18.90 -21.59 -0.37
N ALA A 176 -18.19 -22.36 -1.19
CA ALA A 176 -18.71 -23.63 -1.71
C ALA A 176 -19.01 -24.65 -0.58
N LEU A 177 -18.25 -24.58 0.52
CA LEU A 177 -18.45 -25.40 1.71
C LEU A 177 -19.45 -24.78 2.72
N ARG A 178 -19.47 -23.44 2.80
CA ARG A 178 -20.30 -22.62 3.68
C ARG A 178 -21.32 -21.83 2.87
N GLY A 179 -22.45 -22.43 2.52
CA GLY A 179 -23.51 -21.77 1.75
C GLY A 179 -24.18 -20.57 2.46
N ASP A 180 -23.91 -20.36 3.76
CA ASP A 180 -24.38 -19.22 4.56
C ASP A 180 -23.47 -17.97 4.44
N LEU A 181 -22.21 -18.13 3.99
CA LEU A 181 -21.26 -17.03 3.85
C LEU A 181 -21.57 -16.16 2.63
N VAL A 182 -21.81 -14.88 2.85
CA VAL A 182 -21.97 -13.89 1.77
C VAL A 182 -20.61 -13.38 1.31
N LEU A 183 -20.30 -13.47 0.02
CA LEU A 183 -19.04 -13.02 -0.57
C LEU A 183 -19.29 -11.94 -1.62
N ILE A 184 -18.76 -10.75 -1.38
CA ILE A 184 -18.93 -9.59 -2.27
C ILE A 184 -17.55 -9.10 -2.74
N ALA A 185 -17.40 -8.93 -4.05
CA ALA A 185 -16.25 -8.26 -4.64
C ALA A 185 -16.66 -6.86 -5.13
N MET A 186 -15.88 -5.83 -4.78
CA MET A 186 -16.10 -4.46 -5.24
C MET A 186 -14.95 -4.00 -6.14
N SER A 187 -15.29 -3.48 -7.32
CA SER A 187 -14.35 -3.03 -8.33
C SER A 187 -14.64 -1.60 -8.79
N ALA A 188 -13.59 -0.89 -9.20
CA ALA A 188 -13.72 0.42 -9.86
C ALA A 188 -13.76 0.31 -11.39
N THR A 189 -13.52 -0.88 -11.95
CA THR A 189 -13.51 -1.14 -13.39
C THR A 189 -14.64 -2.06 -13.77
N LEU A 190 -15.08 -1.98 -15.04
CA LEU A 190 -16.18 -2.77 -15.59
C LEU A 190 -15.78 -4.23 -15.92
N ASP A 191 -14.49 -4.59 -15.83
CA ASP A 191 -14.04 -5.97 -16.08
C ASP A 191 -14.33 -6.87 -14.88
N ALA A 192 -15.62 -7.12 -14.66
CA ALA A 192 -16.15 -7.89 -13.54
C ALA A 192 -16.50 -9.35 -13.93
N ALA A 193 -16.56 -9.65 -15.23
CA ALA A 193 -17.06 -10.95 -15.70
C ALA A 193 -16.21 -12.13 -15.20
N GLY A 194 -14.88 -12.00 -15.22
CA GLY A 194 -14.00 -13.05 -14.72
C GLY A 194 -14.13 -13.29 -13.20
N ILE A 195 -14.33 -12.20 -12.44
CA ILE A 195 -14.55 -12.29 -10.98
C ILE A 195 -15.95 -12.87 -10.70
N ALA A 196 -16.98 -12.45 -11.45
CA ALA A 196 -18.32 -12.98 -11.31
C ALA A 196 -18.39 -14.49 -11.60
N ALA A 197 -17.68 -14.95 -12.63
CA ALA A 197 -17.56 -16.38 -12.93
C ALA A 197 -16.84 -17.15 -11.80
N LEU A 198 -15.84 -16.56 -11.17
CA LEU A 198 -15.11 -17.16 -10.04
C LEU A 198 -15.96 -17.25 -8.77
N LEU A 199 -16.82 -16.24 -8.52
CA LEU A 199 -17.68 -16.19 -7.33
C LEU A 199 -19.00 -16.95 -7.51
N GLY A 200 -19.41 -17.24 -8.74
CA GLY A 200 -20.54 -18.09 -9.09
C GLY A 200 -20.13 -19.54 -9.34
N ASP A 201 -20.97 -20.29 -10.05
CA ASP A 201 -20.68 -21.66 -10.46
C ASP A 201 -20.03 -21.72 -11.87
N GLY A 202 -19.06 -20.82 -12.10
CA GLY A 202 -18.34 -20.70 -13.36
C GLY A 202 -18.97 -19.70 -14.35
N ALA A 203 -18.53 -19.78 -15.61
CA ALA A 203 -18.96 -18.84 -16.64
C ALA A 203 -20.43 -19.03 -17.09
N GLN A 204 -21.01 -20.20 -16.80
CA GLN A 204 -22.41 -20.50 -17.18
C GLN A 204 -23.42 -20.00 -16.16
N ASP A 205 -23.02 -19.91 -14.88
CA ASP A 205 -23.83 -19.35 -13.79
C ASP A 205 -23.00 -18.39 -12.95
N PRO A 206 -22.64 -17.23 -13.50
CA PRO A 206 -21.80 -16.25 -12.80
C PRO A 206 -22.61 -15.56 -11.70
N ALA A 207 -21.90 -15.13 -10.65
CA ALA A 207 -22.49 -14.30 -9.61
C ALA A 207 -23.07 -12.99 -10.21
N PRO A 208 -24.17 -12.45 -9.66
CA PRO A 208 -24.76 -11.20 -10.13
C PRO A 208 -23.77 -10.05 -10.14
N ILE A 209 -23.82 -9.22 -11.18
CA ILE A 209 -23.04 -7.98 -11.27
C ILE A 209 -24.01 -6.80 -11.10
N VAL A 210 -23.74 -5.98 -10.09
CA VAL A 210 -24.48 -4.72 -9.86
C VAL A 210 -23.62 -3.57 -10.35
N GLU A 211 -24.08 -2.88 -11.37
CA GLU A 211 -23.43 -1.70 -11.93
C GLU A 211 -24.01 -0.43 -11.32
N VAL A 212 -23.20 0.31 -10.56
CA VAL A 212 -23.63 1.58 -9.98
C VAL A 212 -23.26 2.71 -10.93
N PRO A 213 -24.24 3.33 -11.60
CA PRO A 213 -23.97 4.47 -12.46
C PRO A 213 -23.52 5.65 -11.61
N SER A 214 -22.47 6.33 -12.04
CA SER A 214 -22.08 7.60 -11.45
C SER A 214 -22.08 8.66 -12.53
N PRO A 215 -22.87 9.72 -12.39
CA PRO A 215 -22.74 10.87 -13.26
C PRO A 215 -21.38 11.52 -12.99
N LEU A 216 -20.40 11.23 -13.83
CA LEU A 216 -19.15 11.97 -13.81
C LEU A 216 -19.44 13.40 -14.26
N HIS A 217 -18.93 14.38 -13.52
CA HIS A 217 -18.92 15.74 -13.99
C HIS A 217 -18.04 15.88 -15.24
N PRO A 218 -18.26 16.89 -16.07
CA PRO A 218 -17.44 17.12 -17.26
C PRO A 218 -15.95 17.17 -16.90
N LEU A 219 -15.14 16.39 -17.61
CA LEU A 219 -13.69 16.31 -17.45
C LEU A 219 -12.99 16.77 -18.71
N ARG A 220 -12.17 17.82 -18.61
CA ARG A 220 -11.29 18.28 -19.71
C ARG A 220 -9.91 17.63 -19.55
N VAL A 221 -9.48 16.88 -20.57
CA VAL A 221 -8.15 16.25 -20.57
C VAL A 221 -7.26 17.01 -21.54
N GLY A 222 -6.12 17.51 -21.04
CA GLY A 222 -5.08 18.16 -21.84
C GLY A 222 -3.74 17.40 -21.73
N TYR A 223 -2.80 17.75 -22.61
CA TYR A 223 -1.47 17.17 -22.66
C TYR A 223 -0.41 18.27 -22.57
N ALA A 224 0.65 18.02 -21.81
CA ALA A 224 1.82 18.89 -21.66
C ALA A 224 3.10 18.03 -21.71
N PRO A 225 3.45 17.50 -22.90
CA PRO A 225 4.59 16.59 -23.04
C PRO A 225 5.90 17.27 -22.68
N PHE A 226 6.87 16.48 -22.23
CA PHE A 226 8.24 16.89 -21.96
C PHE A 226 9.14 16.52 -23.14
N ASP A 227 9.91 17.48 -23.64
CA ASP A 227 10.84 17.29 -24.75
C ASP A 227 12.19 16.71 -24.27
N GLY A 228 12.15 15.55 -23.64
CA GLY A 228 13.35 14.90 -23.11
C GLY A 228 13.07 13.51 -22.57
N ALA A 229 14.12 12.86 -22.08
CA ALA A 229 13.98 11.56 -21.45
C ALA A 229 13.30 11.71 -20.07
N ARG A 230 12.16 11.04 -19.87
CA ARG A 230 11.45 10.98 -18.60
C ARG A 230 12.18 10.09 -17.59
N LEU A 231 12.84 9.05 -18.10
CA LEU A 231 13.57 8.05 -17.31
C LEU A 231 15.00 7.93 -17.82
N ASP A 232 15.93 7.72 -16.92
CA ASP A 232 17.32 7.31 -17.17
C ASP A 232 17.66 6.06 -16.34
N GLU A 233 18.92 5.64 -16.34
CA GLU A 233 19.40 4.50 -15.55
C GLU A 233 19.20 4.67 -14.03
N ARG A 234 19.04 5.91 -13.54
CA ARG A 234 18.85 6.27 -12.13
C ARG A 234 17.38 6.40 -11.73
N GLY A 235 16.46 6.28 -12.68
CA GLY A 235 15.02 6.41 -12.52
C GLY A 235 14.44 7.66 -13.19
N VAL A 236 13.53 8.37 -12.51
CA VAL A 236 12.90 9.58 -13.06
C VAL A 236 13.91 10.73 -13.10
N THR A 237 14.05 11.37 -14.25
CA THR A 237 15.02 12.46 -14.45
C THR A 237 14.60 13.71 -13.68
N ARG A 238 15.58 14.47 -13.15
CA ARG A 238 15.30 15.73 -12.45
C ARG A 238 14.65 16.77 -13.36
N ALA A 239 15.07 16.81 -14.62
CA ALA A 239 14.49 17.73 -15.60
C ALA A 239 13.00 17.45 -15.84
N TYR A 240 12.61 16.19 -15.89
CA TYR A 240 11.20 15.81 -15.99
C TYR A 240 10.40 16.19 -14.73
N LEU A 241 10.95 15.99 -13.52
CA LEU A 241 10.29 16.40 -12.29
C LEU A 241 10.15 17.92 -12.16
N ALA A 242 11.12 18.69 -12.66
CA ALA A 242 11.03 20.15 -12.73
C ALA A 242 9.92 20.59 -13.70
N HIS A 243 9.86 20.04 -14.91
CA HIS A 243 8.79 20.30 -15.85
C HIS A 243 7.40 19.93 -15.28
N LEU A 244 7.29 18.80 -14.59
CA LEU A 244 6.04 18.40 -13.92
C LEU A 244 5.61 19.42 -12.85
N ALA A 245 6.56 19.93 -12.06
CA ALA A 245 6.30 20.94 -11.04
C ALA A 245 5.83 22.27 -11.67
N ASP A 246 6.47 22.70 -12.76
CA ASP A 246 6.10 23.92 -13.51
C ASP A 246 4.71 23.79 -14.12
N VAL A 247 4.37 22.65 -14.74
CA VAL A 247 3.03 22.37 -15.25
C VAL A 247 1.99 22.39 -14.13
N ALA A 248 2.31 21.79 -12.99
CA ALA A 248 1.40 21.74 -11.84
C ALA A 248 1.12 23.13 -11.27
N ALA A 249 2.15 23.94 -11.13
CA ALA A 249 2.01 25.31 -10.61
C ALA A 249 1.25 26.22 -11.58
N THR A 250 1.59 26.17 -12.88
CA THR A 250 0.92 26.95 -13.90
C THR A 250 -0.56 26.60 -14.00
N ALA A 251 -0.88 25.30 -14.13
CA ALA A 251 -2.26 24.86 -14.22
C ALA A 251 -3.06 25.15 -12.94
N GLN A 252 -2.45 25.06 -11.76
CA GLN A 252 -3.10 25.41 -10.50
C GLN A 252 -3.37 26.93 -10.39
N ALA A 253 -2.43 27.76 -10.86
CA ALA A 253 -2.60 29.21 -10.89
C ALA A 253 -3.73 29.64 -11.84
N ASP A 254 -3.89 28.94 -12.99
CA ASP A 254 -4.95 29.20 -13.96
C ASP A 254 -6.33 28.80 -13.43
N GLU A 255 -6.45 27.64 -12.77
CA GLU A 255 -7.74 27.11 -12.29
C GLU A 255 -8.10 27.60 -10.89
N GLY A 256 -7.14 28.01 -10.05
CA GLY A 256 -7.36 28.52 -8.69
C GLY A 256 -7.95 27.50 -7.71
N CYS A 257 -7.92 26.20 -8.05
CA CYS A 257 -8.53 25.12 -7.29
C CYS A 257 -7.48 24.19 -6.65
N ASP A 258 -7.94 23.23 -5.83
CA ASP A 258 -7.08 22.19 -5.28
C ASP A 258 -6.61 21.25 -6.40
N ALA A 259 -5.31 20.95 -6.41
CA ALA A 259 -4.66 20.08 -7.39
C ALA A 259 -4.11 18.79 -6.75
N LEU A 260 -4.15 17.70 -7.52
CA LEU A 260 -3.54 16.43 -7.18
C LEU A 260 -2.52 16.04 -8.25
N VAL A 261 -1.27 15.85 -7.84
CA VAL A 261 -0.15 15.51 -8.73
C VAL A 261 0.24 14.07 -8.50
N PHE A 262 0.22 13.24 -9.53
CA PHE A 262 0.63 11.84 -9.46
C PHE A 262 2.07 11.63 -9.93
N VAL A 263 2.89 11.01 -9.06
CA VAL A 263 4.27 10.60 -9.34
C VAL A 263 4.51 9.15 -8.88
N PRO A 264 5.54 8.45 -9.42
CA PRO A 264 5.65 7.01 -9.21
C PRO A 264 6.09 6.61 -7.78
N GLY A 265 6.79 7.46 -7.04
CA GLY A 265 7.36 7.07 -5.76
C GLY A 265 7.56 8.20 -4.75
N ALA A 266 7.86 7.84 -3.49
CA ALA A 266 8.05 8.78 -2.39
C ALA A 266 9.19 9.79 -2.64
N ARG A 267 10.31 9.34 -3.27
CA ARG A 267 11.43 10.21 -3.62
C ARG A 267 11.00 11.31 -4.61
N GLU A 268 10.20 10.93 -5.59
CA GLU A 268 9.67 11.85 -6.59
C GLU A 268 8.63 12.78 -5.97
N VAL A 269 7.82 12.32 -5.00
CA VAL A 269 6.92 13.18 -4.19
C VAL A 269 7.73 14.24 -3.47
N ASP A 270 8.76 13.86 -2.73
CA ASP A 270 9.57 14.78 -1.93
C ASP A 270 10.27 15.81 -2.82
N GLU A 271 10.80 15.39 -3.97
CA GLU A 271 11.46 16.29 -4.94
C GLU A 271 10.48 17.28 -5.58
N VAL A 272 9.30 16.84 -6.03
CA VAL A 272 8.29 17.73 -6.59
C VAL A 272 7.75 18.70 -5.53
N VAL A 273 7.52 18.23 -4.30
CA VAL A 273 7.12 19.10 -3.17
C VAL A 273 8.18 20.16 -2.90
N ARG A 274 9.46 19.79 -2.90
CA ARG A 274 10.57 20.74 -2.75
C ARG A 274 10.57 21.78 -3.86
N LEU A 275 10.50 21.35 -5.13
CA LEU A 275 10.48 22.23 -6.30
C LEU A 275 9.30 23.22 -6.26
N LEU A 276 8.10 22.74 -5.90
CA LEU A 276 6.92 23.56 -5.78
C LEU A 276 7.04 24.60 -4.65
N ARG A 277 7.66 24.25 -3.51
CA ARG A 277 7.88 25.16 -2.39
C ARG A 277 8.95 26.19 -2.71
N ASP A 278 10.05 25.79 -3.33
CA ASP A 278 11.17 26.67 -3.71
C ASP A 278 10.74 27.65 -4.81
N GLY A 279 9.92 27.20 -5.76
CA GLY A 279 9.37 28.01 -6.86
C GLY A 279 8.25 28.97 -6.48
N ALA A 280 7.61 28.79 -5.33
CA ALA A 280 6.47 29.60 -4.89
C ALA A 280 6.77 31.12 -4.82
N GLY A 281 8.06 31.50 -4.65
CA GLY A 281 8.50 32.90 -4.72
C GLY A 281 8.72 33.44 -6.14
N SER A 282 9.02 32.56 -7.12
CA SER A 282 9.38 32.92 -8.49
C SER A 282 8.14 33.08 -9.41
N TRP A 283 7.09 32.30 -9.20
CA TRP A 283 5.89 32.30 -10.05
C TRP A 283 4.98 33.52 -9.85
N ALA A 284 5.17 34.24 -8.74
CA ALA A 284 4.50 35.52 -8.52
C ALA A 284 4.94 36.63 -9.48
N GLY A 285 6.12 36.50 -10.10
CA GLY A 285 6.69 37.47 -11.05
C GLY A 285 6.32 37.26 -12.52
N THR A 286 5.91 36.07 -12.92
CA THR A 286 5.73 35.70 -14.34
C THR A 286 4.35 36.08 -14.92
N ARG A 287 3.44 36.59 -14.09
CA ARG A 287 2.10 37.06 -14.54
C ARG A 287 2.12 38.30 -15.45
N ALA A 288 3.25 38.94 -15.64
CA ALA A 288 3.35 40.19 -16.41
C ALA A 288 3.77 39.98 -17.90
N GLY A 289 4.12 38.77 -18.34
CA GLY A 289 4.78 38.59 -19.64
C GLY A 289 4.24 37.51 -20.58
N ALA A 290 3.31 36.65 -20.20
CA ALA A 290 2.85 35.54 -21.02
C ALA A 290 1.33 35.51 -21.25
N ALA A 291 0.78 36.60 -21.79
CA ALA A 291 -0.50 36.56 -22.50
C ALA A 291 -0.21 36.29 -23.99
N GLY A 292 0.18 35.06 -24.31
CA GLY A 292 0.54 34.65 -25.66
C GLY A 292 0.11 33.22 -25.96
N SER A 293 -1.04 33.09 -26.66
CA SER A 293 -1.40 32.02 -27.61
C SER A 293 -1.56 30.59 -27.08
N PHE A 294 -2.78 30.27 -26.57
CA PHE A 294 -3.41 29.00 -26.93
C PHE A 294 -4.69 29.31 -27.72
N GLY A 295 -4.72 28.86 -28.99
CA GLY A 295 -5.68 29.21 -30.03
C GLY A 295 -7.15 29.06 -29.61
N ARG A 296 -7.87 30.16 -29.67
CA ARG A 296 -9.33 30.23 -29.74
C ARG A 296 -9.67 30.40 -31.22
N ALA A 297 -10.28 29.41 -31.82
CA ALA A 297 -10.90 29.56 -33.12
C ALA A 297 -12.27 30.22 -33.00
N GLY A 298 -12.48 31.35 -33.69
CA GLY A 298 -13.77 31.87 -34.18
C GLY A 298 -14.45 32.90 -33.28
N ASP A 299 -14.34 34.17 -33.55
CA ASP A 299 -15.46 35.01 -34.03
C ASP A 299 -14.99 36.45 -34.31
N GLY A 300 -15.64 37.07 -35.26
CA GLY A 300 -15.32 38.22 -36.06
C GLY A 300 -15.22 39.62 -35.43
N PRO A 301 -14.97 40.66 -36.20
CA PRO A 301 -14.49 41.98 -35.76
C PRO A 301 -15.61 42.95 -35.39
N GLY A 302 -15.47 43.62 -34.25
CA GLY A 302 -16.40 44.66 -33.81
C GLY A 302 -15.73 45.78 -32.99
N SER A 303 -15.52 46.91 -33.62
CA SER A 303 -15.46 48.30 -33.19
C SER A 303 -14.65 48.73 -31.95
N ARG A 304 -13.66 49.58 -32.22
CA ARG A 304 -12.94 50.46 -31.27
C ARG A 304 -13.79 51.63 -30.81
N GLY A 305 -13.77 51.89 -29.47
CA GLY A 305 -14.14 53.18 -28.88
C GLY A 305 -13.08 53.59 -27.83
N PRO A 306 -12.61 54.84 -27.79
CA PRO A 306 -11.58 55.30 -26.86
C PRO A 306 -12.19 55.89 -25.57
N GLY A 307 -11.66 55.49 -24.41
CA GLY A 307 -12.03 56.08 -23.12
C GLY A 307 -10.95 55.83 -22.10
N ALA A 308 -10.11 56.85 -21.88
CA ALA A 308 -9.11 56.85 -20.83
C ALA A 308 -9.77 57.01 -19.47
N ASP A 309 -9.43 56.18 -18.52
CA ASP A 309 -9.47 56.59 -17.12
C ASP A 309 -8.27 56.01 -16.36
N ARG A 310 -7.50 56.93 -15.73
CA ARG A 310 -6.34 56.63 -14.91
C ARG A 310 -6.83 56.30 -13.51
N GLY A 311 -7.14 55.03 -13.28
CA GLY A 311 -7.49 54.53 -11.93
C GLY A 311 -6.22 54.18 -11.13
N ALA A 312 -6.26 54.53 -9.86
CA ALA A 312 -5.27 54.47 -8.79
C ALA A 312 -4.49 53.12 -8.69
N PRO A 313 -3.32 53.11 -8.02
CA PRO A 313 -2.49 51.88 -7.92
C PRO A 313 -3.25 50.83 -7.11
N ARG A 314 -3.57 49.73 -7.80
CA ARG A 314 -4.09 48.53 -7.14
C ARG A 314 -3.05 48.02 -6.17
N ASP A 315 -3.43 47.92 -4.91
CA ASP A 315 -2.74 47.29 -3.81
C ASP A 315 -2.06 45.99 -4.34
N ARG A 316 -0.75 45.87 -4.14
CA ARG A 316 0.01 44.67 -4.42
C ARG A 316 -0.44 43.59 -3.43
N GLN A 317 -1.54 42.92 -3.73
CA GLN A 317 -1.93 41.73 -2.99
C GLN A 317 -0.77 40.71 -3.06
N SER A 318 -0.28 40.34 -1.90
CA SER A 318 0.70 39.25 -1.75
C SER A 318 0.22 38.04 -2.57
N PRO A 319 1.12 37.31 -3.27
CA PRO A 319 0.72 36.16 -4.07
C PRO A 319 -0.08 35.18 -3.20
N PRO A 320 -1.13 34.56 -3.75
CA PRO A 320 -1.94 33.63 -3.00
C PRO A 320 -1.03 32.51 -2.46
N ARG A 321 -1.03 32.34 -1.14
CA ARG A 321 -0.30 31.22 -0.50
C ARG A 321 -0.91 29.92 -1.02
N ILE A 322 -0.07 29.00 -1.49
CA ILE A 322 -0.45 27.65 -1.86
C ILE A 322 0.10 26.70 -0.82
N ASP A 323 -0.72 25.78 -0.29
CA ASP A 323 -0.26 24.75 0.63
C ASP A 323 0.16 23.49 -0.15
N VAL A 324 1.46 23.16 -0.12
CA VAL A 324 2.00 22.01 -0.85
C VAL A 324 2.21 20.84 0.11
N LEU A 325 1.48 19.75 -0.12
CA LEU A 325 1.40 18.61 0.78
C LEU A 325 1.89 17.32 0.12
N PRO A 326 2.82 16.57 0.76
CA PRO A 326 3.16 15.23 0.33
C PRO A 326 2.08 14.23 0.74
N LEU A 327 1.88 13.16 -0.08
CA LEU A 327 0.99 12.04 0.25
C LEU A 327 1.57 10.71 -0.26
N HIS A 328 2.23 9.99 0.64
CA HIS A 328 2.75 8.63 0.39
C HIS A 328 2.83 7.81 1.69
N GLY A 329 3.00 6.50 1.58
CA GLY A 329 2.93 5.58 2.71
C GLY A 329 4.00 5.76 3.80
N ARG A 330 5.07 6.54 3.54
CA ARG A 330 6.20 6.72 4.47
C ARG A 330 6.09 7.94 5.38
N ILE A 331 5.24 8.92 5.05
CA ILE A 331 5.05 10.08 5.91
C ILE A 331 4.26 9.71 7.17
N PRO A 332 4.41 10.48 8.28
CA PRO A 332 3.65 10.26 9.49
C PRO A 332 2.14 10.31 9.25
N ALA A 333 1.37 9.53 10.01
CA ALA A 333 -0.08 9.44 9.85
C ALA A 333 -0.78 10.80 9.97
N ARG A 334 -0.27 11.71 10.81
CA ARG A 334 -0.80 13.08 10.94
C ARG A 334 -0.68 13.89 9.65
N GLU A 335 0.43 13.75 8.92
CA GLU A 335 0.64 14.41 7.64
C GLU A 335 -0.23 13.80 6.55
N GLN A 336 -0.39 12.47 6.55
CA GLN A 336 -1.34 11.79 5.68
C GLN A 336 -2.77 12.28 5.93
N ASP A 337 -3.19 12.34 7.20
CA ASP A 337 -4.51 12.85 7.60
C ASP A 337 -4.72 14.31 7.14
N ARG A 338 -3.67 15.16 7.19
CA ARG A 338 -3.73 16.54 6.70
C ARG A 338 -3.95 16.60 5.19
N ALA A 339 -3.25 15.76 4.42
CA ALA A 339 -3.37 15.73 2.96
C ALA A 339 -4.75 15.22 2.49
N VAL A 340 -5.35 14.23 3.20
CA VAL A 340 -6.67 13.68 2.88
C VAL A 340 -7.85 14.45 3.49
N ARG A 341 -7.62 15.34 4.45
CA ARG A 341 -8.67 16.19 4.98
C ARG A 341 -9.03 17.28 3.96
N GLY A 342 -10.33 17.55 3.79
CA GLY A 342 -10.80 18.66 2.98
C GLY A 342 -10.25 20.01 3.47
N ARG A 343 -10.22 20.99 2.57
CA ARG A 343 -9.89 22.39 2.87
C ARG A 343 -11.01 23.03 3.70
N GLY A 344 -10.65 23.76 4.75
CA GLY A 344 -11.57 24.59 5.51
C GLY A 344 -11.92 25.89 4.78
N SER A 345 -12.99 26.56 5.22
CA SER A 345 -13.34 27.89 4.71
C SER A 345 -12.23 28.89 5.05
N GLY A 346 -11.63 29.52 4.03
CA GLY A 346 -10.53 30.49 4.20
C GLY A 346 -9.12 29.88 4.08
N ASP A 347 -8.97 28.57 4.01
CA ASP A 347 -7.66 27.94 3.75
C ASP A 347 -7.19 28.22 2.31
N PRO A 348 -5.87 28.37 2.07
CA PRO A 348 -5.33 28.54 0.74
C PRO A 348 -5.58 27.31 -0.15
N PRO A 349 -5.59 27.47 -1.50
CA PRO A 349 -5.58 26.34 -2.42
C PRO A 349 -4.40 25.40 -2.14
N ARG A 350 -4.59 24.09 -2.42
CA ARG A 350 -3.59 23.07 -2.13
C ARG A 350 -3.09 22.41 -3.40
N ILE A 351 -1.82 22.02 -3.38
CA ILE A 351 -1.25 21.03 -4.31
C ILE A 351 -0.84 19.82 -3.48
N VAL A 352 -1.56 18.71 -3.65
CA VAL A 352 -1.21 17.43 -3.02
C VAL A 352 -0.41 16.61 -4.01
N VAL A 353 0.85 16.31 -3.70
CA VAL A 353 1.71 15.45 -4.52
C VAL A 353 1.66 14.04 -3.96
N SER A 354 1.20 13.09 -4.76
CA SER A 354 0.91 11.73 -4.31
C SER A 354 1.52 10.65 -5.20
N THR A 355 1.77 9.51 -4.60
CA THR A 355 1.95 8.24 -5.32
C THR A 355 0.59 7.68 -5.75
N SER A 356 0.56 6.45 -6.29
CA SER A 356 -0.70 5.71 -6.56
C SER A 356 -1.62 5.55 -5.33
N LEU A 357 -1.19 6.01 -4.15
CA LEU A 357 -2.01 5.97 -2.93
C LEU A 357 -3.34 6.75 -3.08
N ALA A 358 -3.33 7.87 -3.82
CA ALA A 358 -4.53 8.66 -4.09
C ALA A 358 -5.25 8.24 -5.38
N GLU A 359 -4.83 7.16 -6.04
CA GLU A 359 -5.41 6.72 -7.32
C GLU A 359 -6.74 5.97 -7.12
N SER A 360 -6.81 5.03 -6.16
CA SER A 360 -8.00 4.22 -5.89
C SER A 360 -8.51 4.41 -4.46
N SER A 361 -7.71 4.12 -3.47
CA SER A 361 -8.12 3.86 -2.10
C SER A 361 -8.36 5.10 -1.24
N LEU A 362 -7.89 6.30 -1.64
CA LEU A 362 -8.09 7.53 -0.88
C LEU A 362 -8.78 8.61 -1.70
N THR A 363 -9.75 9.27 -1.09
CA THR A 363 -10.36 10.47 -1.66
C THR A 363 -9.71 11.72 -1.05
N VAL A 364 -9.20 12.60 -1.90
CA VAL A 364 -8.74 13.93 -1.52
C VAL A 364 -9.87 14.91 -1.88
N PRO A 365 -10.62 15.42 -0.90
CA PRO A 365 -11.76 16.29 -1.18
C PRO A 365 -11.31 17.63 -1.77
N GLY A 366 -12.15 18.23 -2.63
CA GLY A 366 -11.91 19.55 -3.22
C GLY A 366 -11.05 19.55 -4.48
N VAL A 367 -10.46 18.41 -4.87
CA VAL A 367 -9.62 18.32 -6.08
C VAL A 367 -10.45 18.49 -7.34
N ARG A 368 -10.05 19.47 -8.18
CA ARG A 368 -10.64 19.77 -9.48
C ARG A 368 -9.59 19.79 -10.60
N LEU A 369 -8.32 19.69 -10.24
CA LEU A 369 -7.19 19.63 -11.15
C LEU A 369 -6.34 18.40 -10.84
N VAL A 370 -6.05 17.61 -11.87
CA VAL A 370 -5.11 16.47 -11.78
C VAL A 370 -3.95 16.69 -12.73
N ILE A 371 -2.73 16.45 -12.25
CA ILE A 371 -1.50 16.43 -13.05
C ILE A 371 -0.94 15.01 -12.98
N ASP A 372 -0.85 14.34 -14.13
CA ASP A 372 -0.40 12.95 -14.21
C ASP A 372 0.95 12.82 -14.91
N SER A 373 1.94 12.29 -14.19
CA SER A 373 3.26 11.99 -14.76
C SER A 373 3.25 10.84 -15.79
N GLY A 374 2.18 10.04 -15.85
CA GLY A 374 2.15 8.83 -16.70
C GLY A 374 3.11 7.73 -16.27
N LEU A 375 3.64 7.82 -15.04
CA LEU A 375 4.58 6.85 -14.47
C LEU A 375 3.96 6.13 -13.27
N SER A 376 4.39 4.87 -13.08
CA SER A 376 3.99 4.01 -11.98
C SER A 376 5.20 3.24 -11.46
N ARG A 377 5.08 2.62 -10.27
CA ARG A 377 6.07 1.67 -9.75
C ARG A 377 5.48 0.27 -9.72
N GLU A 378 6.23 -0.66 -10.26
CA GLU A 378 5.91 -2.08 -10.22
C GLU A 378 7.01 -2.85 -9.49
N VAL A 379 6.60 -3.86 -8.74
CA VAL A 379 7.51 -4.86 -8.19
C VAL A 379 7.95 -5.76 -9.34
N ARG A 380 9.25 -5.89 -9.58
CA ARG A 380 9.80 -6.82 -10.56
C ARG A 380 10.90 -7.65 -9.93
N ARG A 381 10.83 -8.96 -10.13
CA ARG A 381 11.89 -9.89 -9.77
C ARG A 381 12.90 -9.98 -10.89
N ASP A 382 14.17 -9.72 -10.60
CA ASP A 382 15.30 -10.03 -11.48
C ASP A 382 15.71 -11.46 -11.24
N ARG A 383 15.29 -12.35 -12.14
CA ARG A 383 15.54 -13.80 -12.03
C ARG A 383 17.04 -14.14 -12.12
N GLY A 384 17.83 -13.35 -12.85
CA GLY A 384 19.27 -13.59 -13.02
C GLY A 384 20.09 -13.27 -11.78
N ARG A 385 19.54 -12.47 -10.87
CA ARG A 385 20.22 -12.00 -9.65
C ARG A 385 19.49 -12.33 -8.36
N ASP A 386 18.37 -13.03 -8.45
CA ASP A 386 17.46 -13.34 -7.34
C ASP A 386 17.10 -12.10 -6.48
N MET A 387 16.85 -10.98 -7.13
CA MET A 387 16.52 -9.71 -6.47
C MET A 387 15.16 -9.22 -6.88
N THR A 388 14.35 -8.87 -5.91
CA THR A 388 13.08 -8.16 -6.13
C THR A 388 13.30 -6.67 -5.94
N GLY A 389 12.85 -5.86 -6.88
CA GLY A 389 13.01 -4.41 -6.84
C GLY A 389 11.80 -3.68 -7.36
N LEU A 390 11.63 -2.42 -6.91
CA LEU A 390 10.65 -1.51 -7.48
C LEU A 390 11.24 -0.83 -8.72
N VAL A 391 10.62 -1.06 -9.86
CA VAL A 391 11.01 -0.45 -11.14
C VAL A 391 9.98 0.61 -11.52
N THR A 392 10.44 1.76 -11.97
CA THR A 392 9.56 2.79 -12.54
C THR A 392 9.26 2.45 -13.99
N VAL A 393 7.98 2.39 -14.31
CA VAL A 393 7.45 2.03 -15.64
C VAL A 393 6.39 3.06 -16.09
N SER A 394 5.98 3.01 -17.33
CA SER A 394 4.78 3.73 -17.77
C SER A 394 3.56 3.18 -17.05
N ALA A 395 2.67 4.07 -16.61
CA ALA A 395 1.37 3.69 -16.07
C ALA A 395 0.52 2.99 -17.13
N SER A 396 -0.53 2.28 -16.73
CA SER A 396 -1.53 1.76 -17.67
C SER A 396 -2.55 2.84 -18.07
N ARG A 397 -3.28 2.63 -19.17
CA ARG A 397 -4.38 3.52 -19.58
C ARG A 397 -5.47 3.56 -18.51
N ALA A 398 -5.84 2.42 -17.95
CA ALA A 398 -6.82 2.35 -16.86
C ALA A 398 -6.39 3.19 -15.65
N SER A 399 -5.11 3.12 -15.24
CA SER A 399 -4.56 3.95 -14.17
C SER A 399 -4.62 5.44 -14.52
N ALA A 400 -4.21 5.82 -15.74
CA ALA A 400 -4.25 7.21 -16.19
C ALA A 400 -5.70 7.77 -16.23
N GLU A 401 -6.68 6.96 -16.59
CA GLU A 401 -8.10 7.33 -16.59
C GLU A 401 -8.65 7.45 -15.16
N GLN A 402 -8.30 6.53 -14.26
CA GLN A 402 -8.66 6.63 -12.84
C GLN A 402 -8.10 7.88 -12.19
N ARG A 403 -6.82 8.23 -12.47
CA ARG A 403 -6.18 9.46 -11.99
C ARG A 403 -6.91 10.69 -12.51
N ALA A 404 -7.17 10.75 -13.80
CA ALA A 404 -7.89 11.87 -14.42
C ALA A 404 -9.30 12.03 -13.84
N GLY A 405 -10.02 10.93 -13.60
CA GLY A 405 -11.34 10.91 -12.99
C GLY A 405 -11.39 11.51 -11.58
N ARG A 406 -10.23 11.61 -10.87
CA ARG A 406 -10.16 12.27 -9.57
C ARG A 406 -10.54 13.75 -9.63
N ALA A 407 -10.29 14.43 -10.77
CA ALA A 407 -10.64 15.84 -10.95
C ALA A 407 -12.14 16.08 -11.09
N ALA A 408 -12.91 15.11 -11.58
CA ALA A 408 -14.32 15.27 -11.94
C ALA A 408 -15.29 14.67 -10.91
N ARG A 409 -14.86 14.39 -9.68
CA ARG A 409 -15.72 13.75 -8.65
C ARG A 409 -16.72 14.67 -8.00
N GLN A 410 -16.34 15.91 -7.74
CA GLN A 410 -17.14 16.88 -6.97
C GLN A 410 -17.59 18.07 -7.83
N GLY A 411 -17.41 18.00 -9.13
CA GLY A 411 -17.82 19.02 -10.10
C GLY A 411 -16.92 18.97 -11.35
N PRO A 412 -17.17 19.82 -12.37
CA PRO A 412 -16.35 19.86 -13.57
C PRO A 412 -14.87 20.02 -13.25
N GLY A 413 -14.00 19.25 -13.89
CA GLY A 413 -12.58 19.18 -13.60
C GLY A 413 -11.68 19.18 -14.82
N ARG A 414 -10.36 19.30 -14.56
CA ARG A 414 -9.32 19.26 -15.58
C ARG A 414 -8.23 18.27 -15.21
N ALA A 415 -7.79 17.46 -16.16
CA ALA A 415 -6.62 16.62 -16.05
C ALA A 415 -5.57 17.04 -17.07
N VAL A 416 -4.31 17.18 -16.64
CA VAL A 416 -3.17 17.45 -17.51
C VAL A 416 -2.23 16.27 -17.47
N ARG A 417 -2.07 15.60 -18.61
CA ARG A 417 -1.16 14.49 -18.81
C ARG A 417 0.20 15.03 -19.24
N VAL A 418 1.23 14.84 -18.41
CA VAL A 418 2.58 15.35 -18.66
C VAL A 418 3.37 14.37 -19.55
N TYR A 419 2.73 13.92 -20.59
CA TYR A 419 3.23 13.03 -21.64
C TYR A 419 2.37 13.22 -22.91
N SER A 420 2.82 12.66 -24.05
CA SER A 420 2.14 12.87 -25.32
C SER A 420 0.91 11.97 -25.51
N PRO A 421 -0.04 12.32 -26.40
CA PRO A 421 -1.13 11.43 -26.82
C PRO A 421 -0.61 10.09 -27.38
N THR A 422 0.54 10.11 -28.07
CA THR A 422 1.20 8.91 -28.58
C THR A 422 1.70 8.01 -27.46
N ASP A 423 2.27 8.60 -26.39
CA ASP A 423 2.67 7.83 -25.21
C ASP A 423 1.46 7.17 -24.55
N PHE A 424 0.35 7.89 -24.40
CA PHE A 424 -0.89 7.34 -23.86
C PHE A 424 -1.42 6.16 -24.68
N ALA A 425 -1.41 6.27 -26.01
CA ALA A 425 -1.86 5.19 -26.88
C ALA A 425 -0.99 3.92 -26.77
N ARG A 426 0.30 4.09 -26.45
CA ARG A 426 1.26 2.99 -26.26
C ARG A 426 1.23 2.37 -24.86
N MET A 427 0.56 2.98 -23.90
CA MET A 427 0.42 2.42 -22.56
C MET A 427 -0.34 1.08 -22.59
N PRO A 428 0.02 0.11 -21.73
CA PRO A 428 -0.77 -1.10 -21.58
C PRO A 428 -2.21 -0.76 -21.14
N ALA A 429 -3.18 -1.56 -21.54
CA ALA A 429 -4.59 -1.32 -21.21
C ALA A 429 -4.82 -1.29 -19.68
N ALA A 430 -4.29 -2.29 -18.98
CA ALA A 430 -4.35 -2.42 -17.52
C ALA A 430 -2.96 -2.74 -16.95
N ALA A 431 -2.77 -2.55 -15.65
CA ALA A 431 -1.58 -3.01 -14.96
C ALA A 431 -1.53 -4.55 -14.96
N ALA A 432 -0.33 -5.12 -15.08
CA ALA A 432 -0.16 -6.56 -14.95
C ALA A 432 -0.51 -6.99 -13.51
N PRO A 433 -1.17 -8.15 -13.32
CA PRO A 433 -1.41 -8.71 -11.99
C PRO A 433 -0.08 -8.87 -11.23
N GLU A 434 -0.05 -8.49 -9.96
CA GLU A 434 1.16 -8.53 -9.15
C GLU A 434 1.73 -9.96 -9.04
N ILE A 435 0.86 -10.97 -9.03
CA ILE A 435 1.23 -12.39 -8.99
C ILE A 435 2.14 -12.82 -10.14
N ALA A 436 2.13 -12.10 -11.27
CA ALA A 436 2.96 -12.40 -12.44
C ALA A 436 4.45 -12.02 -12.23
N SER A 437 4.76 -11.12 -11.29
CA SER A 437 6.09 -10.54 -11.15
C SER A 437 6.61 -10.45 -9.71
N ALA A 438 5.78 -10.71 -8.70
CA ALA A 438 6.15 -10.67 -7.28
C ALA A 438 7.01 -11.87 -6.85
N ASP A 439 7.62 -11.74 -5.67
CA ASP A 439 8.12 -12.88 -4.90
C ASP A 439 6.92 -13.66 -4.32
N LEU A 440 6.79 -14.92 -4.69
CA LEU A 440 5.66 -15.76 -4.30
C LEU A 440 5.91 -16.61 -3.06
N THR A 441 7.01 -16.40 -2.32
CA THR A 441 7.37 -17.22 -1.14
C THR A 441 6.25 -17.24 -0.09
N ASP A 442 5.70 -16.07 0.28
CA ASP A 442 4.60 -15.98 1.24
C ASP A 442 3.31 -16.62 0.68
N ALA A 443 3.02 -16.41 -0.60
CA ALA A 443 1.88 -17.00 -1.29
C ALA A 443 1.98 -18.54 -1.33
N ALA A 444 3.15 -19.07 -1.67
CA ALA A 444 3.41 -20.50 -1.70
C ALA A 444 3.24 -21.16 -0.33
N LEU A 445 3.69 -20.51 0.74
CA LEU A 445 3.49 -20.99 2.11
C LEU A 445 2.01 -21.02 2.49
N LEU A 446 1.27 -19.95 2.19
CA LEU A 446 -0.17 -19.88 2.48
C LEU A 446 -0.96 -20.94 1.71
N LEU A 447 -0.62 -21.18 0.44
CA LEU A 447 -1.23 -22.24 -0.39
C LEU A 447 -0.88 -23.63 0.14
N ALA A 448 0.35 -23.86 0.58
CA ALA A 448 0.73 -25.13 1.22
C ALA A 448 -0.01 -25.35 2.55
N ALA A 449 -0.17 -24.29 3.35
CA ALA A 449 -0.92 -24.33 4.61
C ALA A 449 -2.43 -24.57 4.38
N TRP A 450 -2.95 -24.09 3.26
CA TRP A 450 -4.34 -24.35 2.85
C TRP A 450 -4.58 -25.77 2.33
N GLY A 451 -3.54 -26.51 2.02
CA GLY A 451 -3.62 -27.86 1.46
C GLY A 451 -3.60 -27.91 -0.08
N THR A 452 -3.34 -26.80 -0.75
CA THR A 452 -3.21 -26.69 -2.21
C THR A 452 -1.82 -26.19 -2.62
N PRO A 453 -0.75 -27.00 -2.42
CA PRO A 453 0.61 -26.59 -2.77
C PRO A 453 0.70 -26.09 -4.21
N GLY A 454 1.32 -24.92 -4.39
CA GLY A 454 1.42 -24.29 -5.71
C GLY A 454 0.11 -23.74 -6.29
N GLY A 455 -1.01 -23.83 -5.55
CA GLY A 455 -2.34 -23.43 -6.00
C GLY A 455 -3.02 -24.47 -6.89
N ALA A 456 -2.59 -25.73 -6.85
CA ALA A 456 -3.17 -26.79 -7.65
C ALA A 456 -4.67 -26.99 -7.32
N GLY A 457 -5.52 -26.90 -8.35
CA GLY A 457 -6.98 -27.05 -8.20
C GLY A 457 -7.71 -25.80 -7.70
N LEU A 458 -7.01 -24.77 -7.24
CA LEU A 458 -7.61 -23.52 -6.79
C LEU A 458 -7.96 -22.61 -7.98
N ALA A 459 -9.18 -22.15 -8.05
CA ALA A 459 -9.59 -21.17 -9.04
C ALA A 459 -9.06 -19.77 -8.63
N LEU A 460 -8.11 -19.26 -9.39
CA LEU A 460 -7.54 -17.91 -9.18
C LEU A 460 -7.83 -17.01 -10.37
N PRO A 461 -7.98 -15.69 -10.17
CA PRO A 461 -8.18 -14.74 -11.27
C PRO A 461 -7.02 -14.76 -12.29
N THR A 462 -5.82 -15.06 -11.81
CA THR A 462 -4.63 -15.34 -12.64
C THR A 462 -3.81 -16.43 -11.94
N PRO A 463 -3.50 -17.55 -12.62
CA PRO A 463 -2.64 -18.57 -12.04
C PRO A 463 -1.22 -18.01 -11.84
N PRO A 464 -0.55 -18.40 -10.74
CA PRO A 464 0.85 -18.01 -10.52
C PRO A 464 1.74 -18.62 -11.60
N PRO A 465 2.78 -17.90 -12.08
CA PRO A 465 3.73 -18.47 -13.03
C PRO A 465 4.46 -19.67 -12.42
N ALA A 466 4.45 -20.82 -13.12
CA ALA A 466 5.03 -22.08 -12.62
C ALA A 466 6.49 -21.92 -12.15
N VAL A 467 7.33 -21.30 -12.97
CA VAL A 467 8.74 -21.05 -12.61
C VAL A 467 8.90 -20.19 -11.35
N SER A 468 8.05 -19.18 -11.15
CA SER A 468 8.11 -18.34 -9.94
C SER A 468 7.65 -19.11 -8.71
N MET A 469 6.67 -20.00 -8.87
CA MET A 469 6.19 -20.86 -7.80
C MET A 469 7.23 -21.94 -7.43
N GLU A 470 7.88 -22.58 -8.41
CA GLU A 470 8.97 -23.52 -8.17
C GLU A 470 10.10 -22.90 -7.35
N VAL A 471 10.53 -21.69 -7.71
CA VAL A 471 11.55 -20.97 -6.94
C VAL A 471 11.05 -20.63 -5.53
N ALA A 472 9.79 -20.23 -5.37
CA ALA A 472 9.22 -19.96 -4.05
C ALA A 472 9.19 -21.23 -3.17
N VAL A 473 8.81 -22.38 -3.74
CA VAL A 473 8.82 -23.67 -3.02
C VAL A 473 10.24 -24.08 -2.65
N GLU A 474 11.23 -23.87 -3.52
CA GLU A 474 12.63 -24.17 -3.19
C GLU A 474 13.15 -23.32 -2.02
N VAL A 475 12.79 -22.04 -2.00
CA VAL A 475 13.06 -21.17 -0.84
C VAL A 475 12.38 -21.70 0.44
N LEU A 476 11.13 -22.14 0.36
CA LEU A 476 10.43 -22.72 1.51
C LEU A 476 11.08 -24.02 1.99
N ARG A 477 11.61 -24.84 1.08
CA ARG A 477 12.39 -26.04 1.44
C ARG A 477 13.68 -25.68 2.18
N SER A 478 14.43 -24.71 1.66
CA SER A 478 15.68 -24.27 2.32
C SER A 478 15.43 -23.68 3.72
N LEU A 479 14.22 -23.17 3.97
CA LEU A 479 13.77 -22.68 5.26
C LEU A 479 13.08 -23.78 6.12
N GLU A 480 12.99 -25.04 5.63
CA GLU A 480 12.33 -26.17 6.29
C GLU A 480 10.83 -25.98 6.53
N LEU A 481 10.18 -25.08 5.79
CA LEU A 481 8.76 -24.79 5.92
C LEU A 481 7.87 -25.74 5.11
N VAL A 482 8.43 -26.36 4.08
CA VAL A 482 7.82 -27.44 3.31
C VAL A 482 8.81 -28.60 3.16
N ASP A 483 8.28 -29.81 3.00
CA ASP A 483 9.07 -31.01 2.76
C ASP A 483 9.53 -31.16 1.29
N GLY A 484 10.23 -32.25 0.98
CA GLY A 484 10.71 -32.55 -0.37
C GLY A 484 9.60 -32.67 -1.43
N SER A 485 8.36 -32.92 -1.02
CA SER A 485 7.18 -33.01 -1.89
C SER A 485 6.43 -31.67 -2.01
N GLY A 486 6.87 -30.62 -1.30
CA GLY A 486 6.22 -29.31 -1.24
C GLY A 486 5.04 -29.22 -0.26
N ARG A 487 4.83 -30.26 0.56
CA ARG A 487 3.81 -30.22 1.62
C ARG A 487 4.32 -29.44 2.83
N ILE A 488 3.41 -28.76 3.51
CA ILE A 488 3.74 -27.97 4.68
C ILE A 488 4.27 -28.85 5.82
N THR A 489 5.31 -28.36 6.51
CA THR A 489 5.82 -28.99 7.74
C THR A 489 5.11 -28.39 8.98
N SER A 490 5.31 -29.02 10.15
CA SER A 490 4.80 -28.47 11.42
C SER A 490 5.37 -27.07 11.72
N LEU A 491 6.63 -26.82 11.37
CA LEU A 491 7.22 -25.46 11.45
C LEU A 491 6.55 -24.53 10.44
N GLY A 492 6.30 -24.99 9.22
CA GLY A 492 5.60 -24.23 8.19
C GLY A 492 4.20 -23.81 8.63
N GLU A 493 3.41 -24.70 9.24
CA GLU A 493 2.08 -24.37 9.76
C GLU A 493 2.12 -23.28 10.84
N ARG A 494 3.09 -23.36 11.75
CA ARG A 494 3.30 -22.32 12.77
C ARG A 494 3.66 -20.99 12.13
N VAL A 495 4.61 -20.99 11.20
CA VAL A 495 5.07 -19.80 10.48
C VAL A 495 3.95 -19.17 9.65
N ALA A 496 3.11 -19.95 8.99
CA ALA A 496 1.99 -19.43 8.17
C ALA A 496 0.97 -18.62 8.98
N ARG A 497 0.81 -18.91 10.28
CA ARG A 497 -0.10 -18.18 11.18
C ARG A 497 0.49 -16.88 11.72
N LEU A 498 1.81 -16.71 11.64
CA LEU A 498 2.47 -15.53 12.21
C LEU A 498 2.23 -14.27 11.38
N PRO A 499 2.11 -13.09 12.02
CA PRO A 499 1.73 -11.85 11.35
C PRO A 499 2.92 -11.12 10.68
N VAL A 500 3.90 -11.88 10.20
CA VAL A 500 5.07 -11.41 9.45
C VAL A 500 5.29 -12.32 8.23
N GLY A 501 6.19 -11.97 7.31
CA GLY A 501 6.52 -12.81 6.17
C GLY A 501 7.15 -14.15 6.57
N ALA A 502 7.11 -15.15 5.71
CA ALA A 502 7.61 -16.49 5.96
C ALA A 502 9.07 -16.52 6.47
N ARG A 503 9.92 -15.73 5.83
CA ARG A 503 11.35 -15.61 6.16
C ARG A 503 11.56 -15.00 7.54
N GLU A 504 10.85 -13.92 7.85
CA GLU A 504 10.92 -13.21 9.12
C GLU A 504 10.28 -14.02 10.26
N ALA A 505 9.21 -14.75 9.98
CA ALA A 505 8.56 -15.63 10.95
C ALA A 505 9.47 -16.81 11.32
N ARG A 506 10.10 -17.42 10.31
CA ARG A 506 11.09 -18.48 10.54
C ARG A 506 12.26 -17.98 11.38
N ALA A 507 12.81 -16.80 11.04
CA ALA A 507 13.89 -16.18 11.80
C ALA A 507 13.48 -15.80 13.24
N LEU A 508 12.22 -15.40 13.46
CA LEU A 508 11.69 -15.14 14.79
C LEU A 508 11.71 -16.40 15.67
N LEU A 509 11.16 -17.51 15.16
CA LEU A 509 11.07 -18.75 15.94
C LEU A 509 12.45 -19.39 16.13
N ALA A 510 13.20 -19.60 15.07
CA ALA A 510 14.53 -20.22 15.14
C ALA A 510 15.53 -19.35 15.92
N GLY A 511 15.51 -18.03 15.70
CA GLY A 511 16.35 -17.09 16.44
C GLY A 511 16.02 -17.08 17.94
N ALA A 512 14.72 -17.09 18.31
CA ALA A 512 14.31 -17.18 19.71
C ALA A 512 14.79 -18.46 20.38
N GLN A 513 14.72 -19.60 19.67
CA GLN A 513 15.20 -20.88 20.17
C GLN A 513 16.73 -20.93 20.31
N GLN A 514 17.48 -20.41 19.32
CA GLN A 514 18.94 -20.45 19.32
C GLN A 514 19.58 -19.44 20.28
N LEU A 515 19.03 -18.23 20.37
CA LEU A 515 19.58 -17.14 21.18
C LEU A 515 19.05 -17.11 22.60
N GLY A 516 17.88 -17.72 22.87
CA GLY A 516 17.23 -17.69 24.19
C GLY A 516 16.71 -16.33 24.63
N ASP A 517 16.86 -15.26 23.80
CA ASP A 517 16.44 -13.89 24.09
C ASP A 517 15.34 -13.44 23.11
N VAL A 518 14.09 -13.71 23.48
CA VAL A 518 12.92 -13.38 22.64
C VAL A 518 12.74 -11.88 22.44
N GLU A 519 13.18 -11.04 23.38
CA GLU A 519 13.07 -9.58 23.30
C GLU A 519 14.05 -9.03 22.25
N LEU A 520 15.30 -9.51 22.30
CA LEU A 520 16.33 -9.15 21.33
C LEU A 520 15.91 -9.57 19.92
N VAL A 521 15.49 -10.83 19.74
CA VAL A 521 15.06 -11.37 18.45
C VAL A 521 13.81 -10.65 17.93
N GLY A 522 12.80 -10.44 18.79
CA GLY A 522 11.61 -9.67 18.45
C GLY A 522 11.94 -8.25 17.96
N GLY A 523 12.92 -7.60 18.60
CA GLY A 523 13.42 -6.28 18.20
C GLY A 523 14.11 -6.28 16.85
N ILE A 524 14.94 -7.29 16.57
CA ILE A 524 15.64 -7.46 15.28
C ILE A 524 14.63 -7.73 14.17
N VAL A 525 13.73 -8.71 14.39
CA VAL A 525 12.69 -9.07 13.39
C VAL A 525 11.75 -7.90 13.13
N ALA A 526 11.37 -7.13 14.14
CA ALA A 526 10.57 -5.91 13.95
C ALA A 526 11.28 -4.88 13.04
N ALA A 527 12.61 -4.72 13.20
CA ALA A 527 13.39 -3.80 12.37
C ALA A 527 13.51 -4.27 10.92
N ILE A 528 13.76 -5.57 10.67
CA ILE A 528 13.91 -6.10 9.32
C ILE A 528 12.57 -6.32 8.59
N SER A 529 11.46 -6.31 9.33
CA SER A 529 10.10 -6.48 8.78
C SER A 529 9.45 -5.16 8.34
N ASP A 530 10.03 -4.02 8.69
CA ASP A 530 9.50 -2.69 8.36
C ASP A 530 10.46 -1.95 7.42
N ASP A 531 9.97 -0.92 6.75
CA ASP A 531 10.73 -0.10 5.78
C ASP A 531 11.61 0.95 6.51
N HIS A 532 12.38 0.50 7.49
CA HIS A 532 13.40 1.33 8.14
C HIS A 532 14.64 1.43 7.25
N ARG A 533 15.22 2.62 7.17
CA ARG A 533 16.42 2.87 6.39
C ARG A 533 17.49 3.53 7.23
N GLU A 534 18.71 3.08 7.02
CA GLU A 534 19.93 3.61 7.57
C GLU A 534 20.92 3.86 6.42
N SER A 535 21.61 4.99 6.43
CA SER A 535 22.46 5.42 5.32
C SER A 535 23.69 4.53 5.10
N GLY A 536 24.20 3.94 6.18
CA GLY A 536 25.35 3.04 6.19
C GLY A 536 25.03 1.58 5.92
N ALA A 537 23.75 1.23 5.75
CA ALA A 537 23.25 -0.13 5.60
C ALA A 537 23.51 -1.07 6.81
N ASP A 538 23.87 -0.53 7.97
CA ASP A 538 24.21 -1.29 9.19
C ASP A 538 22.99 -1.45 10.11
N LEU A 539 22.47 -2.67 10.19
CA LEU A 539 21.32 -3.01 11.06
C LEU A 539 21.63 -2.78 12.55
N ALA A 540 22.86 -3.00 13.00
CA ALA A 540 23.22 -2.77 14.41
C ALA A 540 23.16 -1.27 14.75
N SER A 541 23.54 -0.40 13.82
CA SER A 541 23.42 1.05 13.93
C SER A 541 21.94 1.45 13.98
N LEU A 542 21.13 0.96 13.03
CA LEU A 542 19.68 1.19 13.00
C LEU A 542 19.00 0.79 14.33
N LEU A 543 19.32 -0.38 14.86
CA LEU A 543 18.75 -0.86 16.14
C LEU A 543 19.12 0.05 17.31
N ARG A 544 20.34 0.62 17.34
CA ARG A 544 20.75 1.60 18.36
C ARG A 544 19.92 2.88 18.27
N GLU A 545 19.68 3.38 17.07
CA GLU A 545 18.86 4.58 16.84
C GLU A 545 17.37 4.36 17.18
N LEU A 546 16.82 3.19 16.83
CA LEU A 546 15.45 2.81 17.18
C LEU A 546 15.27 2.69 18.71
N ARG A 547 16.23 2.08 19.41
CA ARG A 547 16.21 1.97 20.88
C ARG A 547 16.29 3.32 21.57
N SER A 548 17.15 4.22 21.08
CA SER A 548 17.30 5.58 21.62
C SER A 548 16.13 6.52 21.28
N GLY A 549 15.22 6.12 20.40
CA GLY A 549 14.07 6.95 19.98
C GLY A 549 14.42 8.01 18.93
N ARG A 550 15.66 8.05 18.42
CA ARG A 550 16.10 9.04 17.42
C ARG A 550 15.65 8.72 16.00
N ALA A 551 15.53 7.42 15.65
CA ALA A 551 15.08 7.03 14.34
C ALA A 551 13.57 7.31 14.14
N PRO A 552 13.16 7.79 12.96
CA PRO A 552 11.74 7.89 12.60
C PRO A 552 11.04 6.54 12.74
N GLY A 553 9.90 6.51 13.42
CA GLY A 553 9.12 5.27 13.63
C GLY A 553 9.55 4.42 14.84
N ALA A 554 10.46 4.90 15.70
CA ALA A 554 10.94 4.18 16.89
C ALA A 554 9.81 3.68 17.80
N ASP A 555 8.74 4.47 18.00
CA ASP A 555 7.59 4.05 18.82
C ASP A 555 6.79 2.92 18.17
N ARG A 556 6.65 2.93 16.84
CA ARG A 556 6.02 1.84 16.09
C ARG A 556 6.86 0.57 16.19
N TRP A 557 8.17 0.69 16.01
CA TRP A 557 9.10 -0.41 16.18
C TRP A 557 9.03 -1.02 17.58
N ARG A 558 9.02 -0.21 18.65
CA ARG A 558 8.94 -0.72 20.03
C ARG A 558 7.66 -1.51 20.30
N ARG A 559 6.51 -1.05 19.77
CA ARG A 559 5.25 -1.80 19.88
C ARG A 559 5.31 -3.12 19.15
N GLU A 560 5.83 -3.12 17.91
CA GLU A 560 5.95 -4.32 17.09
C GLU A 560 6.97 -5.31 17.69
N ALA A 561 8.12 -4.83 18.16
CA ALA A 561 9.11 -5.65 18.86
C ALA A 561 8.51 -6.41 20.06
N ARG A 562 7.78 -5.69 20.93
CA ARG A 562 7.09 -6.31 22.08
C ARG A 562 6.02 -7.31 21.64
N ARG A 563 5.28 -7.02 20.59
CA ARG A 563 4.27 -7.93 20.06
C ARG A 563 4.90 -9.21 19.54
N LEU A 564 5.98 -9.11 18.75
CA LEU A 564 6.69 -10.26 18.20
C LEU A 564 7.37 -11.09 19.29
N ALA A 565 7.99 -10.46 20.28
CA ALA A 565 8.55 -11.15 21.45
C ALA A 565 7.48 -11.92 22.23
N GLY A 566 6.29 -11.33 22.40
CA GLY A 566 5.14 -12.00 23.04
C GLY A 566 4.67 -13.22 22.25
N ILE A 567 4.62 -13.13 20.93
CA ILE A 567 4.28 -14.25 20.04
C ILE A 567 5.34 -15.35 20.13
N ALA A 568 6.64 -15.01 20.01
CA ALA A 568 7.72 -15.99 20.10
C ALA A 568 7.67 -16.73 21.46
N ARG A 569 7.44 -16.01 22.54
CA ARG A 569 7.30 -16.61 23.89
C ARG A 569 6.12 -17.59 23.97
N ALA A 570 4.98 -17.23 23.41
CA ALA A 570 3.81 -18.10 23.39
C ALA A 570 4.04 -19.37 22.55
N GLU A 571 4.71 -19.24 21.41
CA GLU A 571 5.05 -20.35 20.52
C GLU A 571 6.10 -21.30 21.13
N MET A 572 6.98 -20.78 22.00
CA MET A 572 8.00 -21.59 22.70
C MET A 572 7.51 -22.20 24.02
N ALA A 573 6.35 -21.81 24.52
CA ALA A 573 5.80 -22.24 25.83
C ALA A 573 5.41 -23.74 25.91
N GLY A 574 5.96 -24.59 25.11
CA GLY A 574 5.77 -26.05 25.13
C GLY A 574 6.99 -26.81 24.64
N GLU A 575 8.03 -26.12 24.22
CA GLU A 575 9.26 -26.72 23.71
C GLU A 575 10.36 -26.67 24.79
N ALA A 576 11.07 -27.80 24.94
CA ALA A 576 12.28 -27.82 25.76
C ALA A 576 13.30 -26.85 25.15
N THR A 577 13.70 -25.85 25.89
CA THR A 577 14.77 -24.94 25.51
C THR A 577 16.05 -25.75 25.30
N GLY A 578 16.45 -25.95 24.05
CA GLY A 578 17.79 -26.43 23.72
C GLY A 578 18.84 -25.53 24.37
N ALA A 579 20.05 -26.05 24.59
CA ALA A 579 21.13 -25.29 25.18
C ALA A 579 21.33 -23.98 24.36
N ALA A 580 20.89 -22.84 24.93
CA ALA A 580 21.04 -21.55 24.29
C ALA A 580 22.54 -21.28 24.07
N THR A 581 22.93 -21.07 22.82
CA THR A 581 24.27 -20.60 22.50
C THR A 581 24.37 -19.16 22.98
N HIS A 582 25.22 -18.91 23.99
CA HIS A 582 25.49 -17.55 24.49
C HIS A 582 26.20 -16.72 23.41
N ARG A 583 25.42 -16.20 22.48
CA ARG A 583 25.91 -15.22 21.49
C ARG A 583 25.88 -13.82 22.08
N THR A 584 26.84 -13.00 21.68
CA THR A 584 26.88 -11.60 22.13
C THR A 584 25.73 -10.83 21.46
N ALA A 585 25.23 -9.81 22.15
CA ALA A 585 24.20 -8.92 21.57
C ALA A 585 24.69 -8.21 20.28
N ALA A 586 25.99 -8.25 20.00
CA ALA A 586 26.59 -7.67 18.81
C ALA A 586 26.47 -8.59 17.57
N SER A 587 26.58 -9.91 17.73
CA SER A 587 26.46 -10.88 16.61
C SER A 587 25.02 -11.33 16.34
N ALA A 588 24.12 -11.16 17.29
CA ALA A 588 22.71 -11.57 17.16
C ALA A 588 22.00 -10.99 15.90
N PRO A 589 22.18 -9.72 15.49
CA PRO A 589 21.53 -9.22 14.27
C PRO A 589 21.94 -9.98 13.02
N GLY A 590 23.23 -10.35 12.87
CA GLY A 590 23.71 -11.15 11.75
C GLY A 590 23.12 -12.54 11.71
N ALA A 591 23.11 -13.23 12.85
CA ALA A 591 22.52 -14.56 12.98
C ALA A 591 21.03 -14.58 12.63
N VAL A 592 20.23 -13.63 13.13
CA VAL A 592 18.78 -13.56 12.83
C VAL A 592 18.53 -13.25 11.35
N VAL A 593 19.34 -12.37 10.73
CA VAL A 593 19.23 -12.08 9.29
C VAL A 593 19.61 -13.31 8.46
N ALA A 594 20.67 -14.02 8.82
CA ALA A 594 21.08 -15.26 8.16
C ALA A 594 19.97 -16.33 8.21
N LEU A 595 19.29 -16.48 9.35
CA LEU A 595 18.13 -17.37 9.50
C LEU A 595 16.95 -16.98 8.59
N SER A 596 16.81 -15.70 8.23
CA SER A 596 15.74 -15.23 7.33
C SER A 596 16.10 -15.42 5.84
N ARG A 597 17.38 -15.28 5.50
CA ARG A 597 17.89 -15.31 4.11
C ARG A 597 19.26 -15.99 4.04
N PRO A 598 19.33 -17.31 4.22
CA PRO A 598 20.61 -18.04 4.16
C PRO A 598 21.32 -17.86 2.82
N GLU A 599 20.57 -17.75 1.71
CA GLU A 599 21.09 -17.52 0.37
C GLU A 599 21.73 -16.14 0.17
N TRP A 600 21.54 -15.22 1.13
CA TRP A 600 22.10 -13.86 1.13
C TRP A 600 23.19 -13.67 2.18
N ILE A 601 23.73 -14.74 2.72
CA ILE A 601 25.02 -14.72 3.42
C ILE A 601 26.09 -14.36 2.38
N ALA A 602 26.93 -13.39 2.68
CA ALA A 602 27.86 -12.83 1.71
C ALA A 602 29.26 -12.66 2.28
N ARG A 603 30.26 -13.02 1.50
CA ARG A 603 31.69 -12.85 1.81
C ARG A 603 32.29 -11.69 1.03
N ARG A 604 33.14 -10.91 1.68
CA ARG A 604 33.89 -9.83 1.06
C ARG A 604 34.82 -10.36 -0.04
N THR A 605 34.83 -9.70 -1.20
CA THR A 605 35.57 -10.16 -2.38
C THR A 605 37.07 -9.81 -2.35
N GLY A 606 37.53 -8.94 -1.43
CA GLY A 606 38.93 -8.55 -1.27
C GLY A 606 39.12 -7.65 -0.06
N GLU A 607 40.38 -7.51 0.43
CA GLU A 607 40.72 -6.86 1.70
C GLU A 607 40.23 -5.42 1.80
N HIS A 608 40.26 -4.67 0.71
CA HIS A 608 39.82 -3.25 0.64
C HIS A 608 38.55 -3.05 -0.17
N SER A 609 37.89 -4.17 -0.55
CA SER A 609 36.68 -4.12 -1.37
C SER A 609 35.43 -3.82 -0.54
N ARG A 610 34.54 -3.00 -1.11
CA ARG A 610 33.17 -2.82 -0.60
C ARG A 610 32.20 -3.85 -1.18
N SER A 611 32.67 -4.66 -2.15
CA SER A 611 31.87 -5.67 -2.85
C SER A 611 31.86 -6.98 -2.09
N TYR A 612 30.69 -7.60 -2.05
CA TYR A 612 30.42 -8.88 -1.41
C TYR A 612 29.84 -9.87 -2.42
N LEU A 613 30.26 -11.12 -2.33
CA LEU A 613 29.73 -12.24 -3.09
C LEU A 613 28.78 -13.04 -2.20
N PHE A 614 27.54 -13.14 -2.61
CA PHE A 614 26.50 -13.92 -1.90
C PHE A 614 26.61 -15.41 -2.18
N ALA A 615 26.10 -16.22 -1.27
CA ALA A 615 25.95 -17.66 -1.46
C ALA A 615 25.16 -18.01 -2.75
N SER A 616 24.20 -17.15 -3.14
CA SER A 616 23.48 -17.26 -4.40
C SER A 616 24.31 -16.96 -5.67
N GLY A 617 25.59 -16.57 -5.53
CA GLY A 617 26.45 -16.18 -6.65
C GLY A 617 26.31 -14.70 -7.09
N THR A 618 25.37 -13.96 -6.54
CA THR A 618 25.16 -12.54 -6.82
C THR A 618 26.24 -11.66 -6.17
N ARG A 619 26.52 -10.49 -6.73
CA ARG A 619 27.41 -9.48 -6.12
C ARG A 619 26.68 -8.19 -5.85
N ALA A 620 26.96 -7.57 -4.70
CA ALA A 620 26.52 -6.22 -4.37
C ALA A 620 27.56 -5.48 -3.52
N ALA A 621 27.51 -4.15 -3.52
CA ALA A 621 28.45 -3.33 -2.78
C ALA A 621 27.78 -2.65 -1.58
N LEU A 622 28.51 -2.49 -0.47
CA LEU A 622 28.13 -1.62 0.63
C LEU A 622 28.23 -0.14 0.20
N PRO A 623 27.38 0.74 0.74
CA PRO A 623 27.52 2.18 0.53
C PRO A 623 28.87 2.69 1.06
N GLU A 624 29.35 3.81 0.51
CA GLU A 624 30.52 4.51 1.02
C GLU A 624 30.26 4.96 2.47
N GLY A 625 31.22 4.70 3.35
CA GLY A 625 31.10 5.04 4.78
C GLY A 625 30.27 4.07 5.62
N SER A 626 29.89 2.90 5.09
CA SER A 626 29.24 1.86 5.89
C SER A 626 30.13 1.37 7.03
N GLY A 627 29.57 1.24 8.24
CA GLY A 627 30.26 0.65 9.39
C GLY A 627 30.60 -0.84 9.23
N LEU A 628 30.00 -1.50 8.22
CA LEU A 628 30.24 -2.91 7.89
C LEU A 628 31.48 -3.11 6.97
N ILE A 629 32.07 -2.04 6.45
CA ILE A 629 33.30 -2.13 5.65
C ILE A 629 34.40 -2.72 6.55
N GLY A 630 35.02 -3.81 6.11
CA GLY A 630 36.01 -4.54 6.91
C GLY A 630 35.48 -5.87 7.46
N SER A 631 34.18 -6.07 7.59
CA SER A 631 33.60 -7.36 7.95
C SER A 631 33.92 -8.39 6.85
N GLU A 632 34.44 -9.56 7.20
CA GLU A 632 34.68 -10.64 6.24
C GLU A 632 33.35 -11.22 5.75
N TRP A 633 32.43 -11.45 6.67
CA TRP A 633 31.12 -12.00 6.42
C TRP A 633 30.02 -11.05 6.87
N ILE A 634 28.96 -10.97 6.10
CA ILE A 634 27.74 -10.23 6.42
C ILE A 634 26.50 -11.05 6.04
N ALA A 635 25.45 -10.90 6.83
CA ALA A 635 24.13 -11.37 6.46
C ALA A 635 23.33 -10.17 5.89
N VAL A 636 22.83 -10.32 4.65
CA VAL A 636 22.21 -9.23 3.90
C VAL A 636 20.69 -9.38 3.95
N ARG A 637 20.00 -8.28 4.29
CA ARG A 637 18.53 -8.24 4.33
C ARG A 637 17.93 -7.60 3.09
N GLU A 638 18.54 -6.52 2.59
CA GLU A 638 17.99 -5.75 1.47
C GLU A 638 19.10 -5.32 0.51
N VAL A 639 18.83 -5.53 -0.79
CA VAL A 639 19.67 -5.09 -1.90
C VAL A 639 18.83 -4.29 -2.87
N GLN A 640 19.40 -3.24 -3.43
CA GLN A 640 18.77 -2.41 -4.44
C GLN A 640 19.64 -2.34 -5.70
N ARG A 641 19.02 -2.46 -6.88
CA ARG A 641 19.72 -2.17 -8.15
C ARG A 641 20.25 -0.73 -8.13
N ALA A 642 21.48 -0.57 -8.52
CA ALA A 642 22.12 0.73 -8.63
C ALA A 642 23.19 0.68 -9.72
N SER A 643 23.46 1.82 -10.33
CA SER A 643 24.50 2.01 -11.35
C SER A 643 25.55 3.01 -10.86
N GLY A 644 26.74 2.96 -11.46
CA GLY A 644 27.82 3.89 -11.19
C GLY A 644 28.59 3.62 -9.89
N ARG A 645 29.24 4.64 -9.34
CA ARG A 645 30.15 4.53 -8.18
C ARG A 645 29.52 3.92 -6.93
N SER A 646 28.25 4.13 -6.70
CA SER A 646 27.54 3.58 -5.54
C SER A 646 27.52 2.05 -5.52
N ALA A 647 27.46 1.43 -6.71
CA ALA A 647 27.40 -0.02 -6.87
C ALA A 647 28.77 -0.69 -7.05
N ASP A 648 29.87 0.06 -7.06
CA ASP A 648 31.24 -0.46 -7.21
C ASP A 648 31.39 -1.47 -8.38
N GLY A 649 30.72 -1.19 -9.51
CA GLY A 649 30.70 -2.06 -10.68
C GLY A 649 29.85 -3.34 -10.55
N THR A 650 29.25 -3.62 -9.40
CA THR A 650 28.41 -4.81 -9.18
C THR A 650 26.99 -4.68 -9.73
N GLY A 651 26.54 -3.45 -10.01
CA GLY A 651 25.17 -3.15 -10.44
C GLY A 651 24.12 -3.24 -9.32
N ALA A 652 24.56 -3.39 -8.05
CA ALA A 652 23.67 -3.47 -6.89
C ALA A 652 24.32 -2.88 -5.64
N VAL A 653 23.49 -2.29 -4.76
CA VAL A 653 23.92 -1.72 -3.48
C VAL A 653 23.16 -2.40 -2.35
N ILE A 654 23.88 -2.82 -1.33
CA ILE A 654 23.32 -3.35 -0.08
C ILE A 654 22.68 -2.19 0.67
N ARG A 655 21.44 -2.36 1.09
CA ARG A 655 20.64 -1.36 1.79
C ARG A 655 20.48 -1.64 3.27
N LEU A 656 20.54 -2.93 3.64
CA LEU A 656 20.50 -3.35 5.03
C LEU A 656 21.22 -4.69 5.16
N ALA A 657 22.18 -4.75 6.07
CA ALA A 657 22.94 -5.96 6.40
C ALA A 657 23.39 -5.90 7.86
N ALA A 658 23.91 -6.99 8.37
CA ALA A 658 24.54 -7.09 9.66
C ALA A 658 25.85 -7.88 9.57
N HIS A 659 26.80 -7.57 10.44
CA HIS A 659 28.00 -8.40 10.62
C HIS A 659 27.61 -9.82 11.00
N LEU A 660 28.29 -10.80 10.42
CA LEU A 660 28.08 -12.22 10.67
C LEU A 660 29.41 -12.84 11.12
N ASP A 661 29.38 -13.58 12.22
CA ASP A 661 30.53 -14.33 12.67
C ASP A 661 30.83 -15.51 11.72
N VAL A 662 32.09 -15.89 11.59
CA VAL A 662 32.53 -16.98 10.70
C VAL A 662 31.78 -18.29 11.01
N ASP A 663 31.63 -18.62 12.28
CA ASP A 663 30.94 -19.85 12.71
C ASP A 663 29.48 -19.88 12.27
N ASP A 664 28.81 -18.71 12.24
CA ASP A 664 27.45 -18.58 11.77
C ASP A 664 27.32 -18.56 10.24
N ALA A 665 28.38 -18.20 9.55
CA ALA A 665 28.41 -18.16 8.09
C ALA A 665 28.66 -19.54 7.45
N LEU A 666 29.21 -20.48 8.23
CA LEU A 666 29.57 -21.83 7.80
C LEU A 666 28.58 -22.90 8.20
N LEU A 667 27.59 -22.58 9.06
CA LEU A 667 26.44 -23.41 9.42
C LEU A 667 25.34 -23.30 8.37
#